data_4f1811abfc179a2e41f36d38fcbae14b
#
_entry.id   4f1811abfc179a2e41f36d38fcbae14b
#
_cell.length_a   1.000
_cell.length_b   1.000
_cell.length_c   1.000
_cell.angle_alpha   90.00
_cell.angle_beta   90.00
_cell.angle_gamma   90.00
#
_symmetry.space_group_name_H-M   'P 1'
#
loop_
_entity.id
_entity.type
_entity.pdbx_description
1 polymer ?
#
loop_
_entity_poly.entity_id
_entity_poly.type
_entity_poly.pdbx_seq_one_letter_code
_entity_poly.pdbx_strand_id
1 'polypeptide(L)'
;MILRSILAVVAFLALGSLSFFAAHQTRLTWFDAGAAIEAGAKYDATVVRDRYGVPHISGRRDADVAFGLAYAHAQDDFPTLQRAVLAARGRLANVDGIQAAQSDYLVHLLGIWNAIDERYDIDLSEPTRALLDGYAAGLNLYAAQHKGDVLPEAAPVKGQDIVALFMLRLPFFYGLDEQLRGLLAGGEVEIPPRKTAAARALAIAIAPSRSADGATRLLLNPQGPFTGPLSWYEARATSGEGWNVAGGLIPGSPLFLAGAGPDIGWGFSANHPDLLDVYTLEGNPNDRFFYRFDGDWRRLTVREVPIAIRLFGPLRVTLRREVLTSLQGPVIRNERGLFAIRYAGQDDLKGVEAFYRMNKARTYESFTDALAMGAIPSLDFVYADKTGRIANIYNGTFPQRDPSHDWTQPLAGNVSATLWKTYFPFADVPKVVAPGSGFVISANATPFQSTSDPFNPKEEAFPSSMGIETGLSNRARRALSLIEGDRSITAADFKSYKFDACYAPDSDLAVLIKDLAERNYAGDALLEEAGHILRRYDLCTEKENRGAPLALLTAITVLQADEQGRPRPEPVAVLRGFATRMLEYFGRLDPTWAEVSRLRRGTVDLPLSGGPDALRDIEFEPGVDDTGTTRAVGGDALTVLSTWSRDGQWQVESVVPYGSSSSESSPHYADQAPLFADGRLKELPLTEGALMEQATDIERPGKPDDTVPQ
;
A
#
# COMPACT_ATOMS: atom_id res chain seq x y z
N MET A 1 13.20 -36.31 -52.96
CA MET A 1 13.65 -34.96 -52.60
C MET A 1 12.84 -34.33 -51.48
N ILE A 2 11.53 -34.29 -51.53
CA ILE A 2 10.61 -33.68 -50.53
C ILE A 2 10.79 -34.24 -49.11
N LEU A 3 10.92 -35.57 -48.93
CA LEU A 3 11.08 -36.20 -47.60
C LEU A 3 12.40 -35.82 -46.92
N ARG A 4 13.48 -35.63 -47.69
CA ARG A 4 14.79 -35.15 -47.17
C ARG A 4 14.73 -33.68 -46.74
N SER A 5 13.94 -32.85 -47.46
CA SER A 5 13.74 -31.45 -47.10
C SER A 5 12.88 -31.30 -45.82
N ILE A 6 11.86 -32.13 -45.67
CA ILE A 6 11.03 -32.15 -44.45
C ILE A 6 11.84 -32.62 -43.21
N LEU A 7 12.68 -33.66 -43.39
CA LEU A 7 13.57 -34.13 -42.32
C LEU A 7 14.59 -33.08 -41.92
N ALA A 8 15.14 -32.31 -42.89
CA ALA A 8 16.09 -31.24 -42.62
C ALA A 8 15.42 -30.06 -41.85
N VAL A 9 14.19 -29.70 -42.19
CA VAL A 9 13.42 -28.64 -41.47
C VAL A 9 13.06 -29.11 -40.06
N VAL A 10 12.62 -30.36 -39.87
CA VAL A 10 12.34 -30.91 -38.54
C VAL A 10 13.61 -30.98 -37.67
N ALA A 11 14.77 -31.41 -38.27
CA ALA A 11 16.04 -31.43 -37.58
C ALA A 11 16.53 -30.03 -37.20
N PHE A 12 16.33 -29.04 -38.07
CA PHE A 12 16.65 -27.64 -37.79
C PHE A 12 15.77 -27.04 -36.68
N LEU A 13 14.48 -27.34 -36.70
CA LEU A 13 13.54 -26.92 -35.64
C LEU A 13 13.87 -27.63 -34.32
N ALA A 14 14.24 -28.91 -34.34
CA ALA A 14 14.62 -29.67 -33.15
C ALA A 14 15.96 -29.17 -32.57
N LEU A 15 16.97 -28.87 -33.42
CA LEU A 15 18.23 -28.26 -33.01
C LEU A 15 18.05 -26.84 -32.51
N GLY A 16 17.19 -26.05 -33.14
CA GLY A 16 16.79 -24.72 -32.68
C GLY A 16 16.12 -24.78 -31.33
N SER A 17 15.20 -25.73 -31.11
CA SER A 17 14.52 -25.96 -29.84
C SER A 17 15.51 -26.43 -28.74
N LEU A 18 16.43 -27.31 -29.06
CA LEU A 18 17.46 -27.81 -28.12
C LEU A 18 18.45 -26.70 -27.75
N SER A 19 18.90 -25.91 -28.72
CA SER A 19 19.79 -24.77 -28.48
C SER A 19 19.09 -23.68 -27.67
N PHE A 20 17.80 -23.46 -27.90
CA PHE A 20 16.95 -22.55 -27.17
C PHE A 20 16.72 -23.04 -25.73
N PHE A 21 16.45 -24.35 -25.55
CA PHE A 21 16.31 -24.97 -24.22
C PHE A 21 17.63 -24.91 -23.44
N ALA A 22 18.76 -25.18 -24.07
CA ALA A 22 20.09 -25.08 -23.49
C ALA A 22 20.42 -23.63 -23.08
N ALA A 23 20.12 -22.65 -23.93
CA ALA A 23 20.31 -21.22 -23.62
C ALA A 23 19.36 -20.73 -22.51
N HIS A 24 18.18 -21.33 -22.39
CA HIS A 24 17.25 -21.06 -21.30
C HIS A 24 17.72 -21.67 -19.98
N GLN A 25 18.17 -22.92 -20.00
CA GLN A 25 18.78 -23.60 -18.86
C GLN A 25 20.06 -22.86 -18.37
N THR A 26 20.90 -22.35 -19.28
CA THR A 26 22.09 -21.59 -18.89
C THR A 26 21.75 -20.24 -18.25
N ARG A 27 20.63 -19.59 -18.59
CA ARG A 27 20.17 -18.37 -17.88
C ARG A 27 19.63 -18.67 -16.47
N LEU A 28 19.05 -19.83 -16.24
CA LEU A 28 18.65 -20.29 -14.90
C LEU A 28 19.85 -20.71 -14.02
N THR A 29 21.03 -20.94 -14.59
CA THR A 29 22.25 -21.34 -13.87
C THR A 29 23.05 -20.19 -13.26
N TRP A 30 22.62 -18.93 -13.42
CA TRP A 30 23.31 -17.77 -12.84
C TRP A 30 23.04 -17.56 -11.35
N PHE A 31 22.11 -18.29 -10.77
CA PHE A 31 21.84 -18.29 -9.32
C PHE A 31 22.65 -19.38 -8.64
N ASP A 32 23.71 -19.01 -7.94
CA ASP A 32 24.52 -19.92 -7.16
C ASP A 32 23.83 -20.27 -5.85
N ALA A 33 23.08 -21.35 -5.88
CA ALA A 33 22.36 -21.84 -4.71
C ALA A 33 23.30 -22.33 -3.58
N GLY A 34 24.51 -22.79 -3.92
CA GLY A 34 25.52 -23.18 -2.93
C GLY A 34 26.00 -21.95 -2.14
N ALA A 35 26.35 -20.90 -2.85
CA ALA A 35 26.73 -19.62 -2.21
C ALA A 35 25.58 -19.01 -1.39
N ALA A 36 24.32 -19.13 -1.83
CA ALA A 36 23.16 -18.65 -1.09
C ALA A 36 22.96 -19.44 0.22
N ILE A 37 23.12 -20.75 0.21
CA ILE A 37 23.05 -21.59 1.42
C ILE A 37 24.19 -21.24 2.39
N GLU A 38 25.42 -21.08 1.91
CA GLU A 38 26.57 -20.68 2.73
C GLU A 38 26.36 -19.28 3.34
N ALA A 39 25.81 -18.33 2.56
CA ALA A 39 25.48 -17.01 3.06
C ALA A 39 24.38 -17.06 4.14
N GLY A 40 23.32 -17.84 3.93
CA GLY A 40 22.25 -18.04 4.89
C GLY A 40 22.72 -18.62 6.23
N ALA A 41 23.70 -19.53 6.20
CA ALA A 41 24.24 -20.16 7.41
C ALA A 41 24.93 -19.17 8.38
N LYS A 42 25.24 -17.93 7.94
CA LYS A 42 25.85 -16.87 8.78
C LYS A 42 24.83 -16.16 9.67
N TYR A 43 23.54 -16.30 9.40
CA TYR A 43 22.46 -15.73 10.20
C TYR A 43 21.92 -16.75 11.20
N ASP A 44 21.37 -16.24 12.29
CA ASP A 44 20.83 -17.07 13.37
C ASP A 44 19.49 -16.51 13.85
N ALA A 45 18.43 -16.90 13.13
CA ALA A 45 17.05 -16.57 13.45
C ALA A 45 16.28 -17.79 13.89
N THR A 46 15.36 -17.60 14.83
CA THR A 46 14.30 -18.57 15.15
C THR A 46 12.99 -18.00 14.65
N VAL A 47 12.24 -18.78 13.87
CA VAL A 47 10.90 -18.50 13.40
C VAL A 47 9.95 -19.43 14.12
N VAL A 48 9.01 -18.89 14.88
CA VAL A 48 7.93 -19.63 15.56
C VAL A 48 6.61 -19.19 14.93
N ARG A 49 5.84 -20.14 14.40
CA ARG A 49 4.50 -19.86 13.89
C ARG A 49 3.46 -20.14 14.97
N ASP A 50 2.59 -19.17 15.23
CA ASP A 50 1.46 -19.35 16.13
C ASP A 50 0.35 -20.19 15.46
N ARG A 51 -0.75 -20.41 16.17
CA ARG A 51 -1.91 -21.21 15.70
C ARG A 51 -2.59 -20.68 14.43
N TYR A 52 -2.34 -19.41 14.06
CA TYR A 52 -2.83 -18.78 12.82
C TYR A 52 -1.73 -18.61 11.77
N GLY A 53 -0.59 -19.26 11.98
CA GLY A 53 0.55 -19.19 11.09
C GLY A 53 1.29 -17.85 11.08
N VAL A 54 0.95 -16.92 11.98
CA VAL A 54 1.67 -15.64 12.07
C VAL A 54 3.10 -15.94 12.53
N PRO A 55 4.12 -15.49 11.79
CA PRO A 55 5.50 -15.73 12.18
C PRO A 55 5.96 -14.75 13.25
N HIS A 56 6.52 -15.29 14.31
CA HIS A 56 7.25 -14.60 15.36
C HIS A 56 8.73 -14.87 15.17
N ILE A 57 9.47 -13.84 14.75
CA ILE A 57 10.89 -13.96 14.43
C ILE A 57 11.74 -13.39 15.57
N SER A 58 12.69 -14.18 16.03
CA SER A 58 13.66 -13.75 17.04
C SER A 58 15.10 -14.01 16.59
N GLY A 59 16.02 -13.12 17.01
CA GLY A 59 17.44 -13.23 16.69
C GLY A 59 18.28 -12.32 17.56
N ARG A 60 19.60 -12.49 17.51
CA ARG A 60 20.51 -11.64 18.29
C ARG A 60 20.68 -10.25 17.67
N ARG A 61 20.80 -10.21 16.35
CA ARG A 61 20.98 -8.98 15.56
C ARG A 61 19.71 -8.68 14.76
N ASP A 62 19.52 -7.42 14.43
CA ASP A 62 18.44 -6.99 13.53
C ASP A 62 18.52 -7.70 12.16
N ALA A 63 19.75 -7.89 11.66
CA ALA A 63 20.00 -8.61 10.42
C ALA A 63 19.58 -10.10 10.48
N ASP A 64 19.73 -10.76 11.66
CA ASP A 64 19.26 -12.15 11.84
C ASP A 64 17.71 -12.18 11.76
N VAL A 65 17.06 -11.22 12.40
CA VAL A 65 15.59 -11.09 12.39
C VAL A 65 15.08 -10.79 10.98
N ALA A 66 15.71 -9.88 10.24
CA ALA A 66 15.37 -9.58 8.86
C ALA A 66 15.53 -10.80 7.94
N PHE A 67 16.57 -11.60 8.15
CA PHE A 67 16.79 -12.86 7.44
C PHE A 67 15.65 -13.86 7.70
N GLY A 68 15.28 -14.11 8.97
CA GLY A 68 14.19 -14.99 9.33
C GLY A 68 12.83 -14.52 8.81
N LEU A 69 12.59 -13.20 8.86
CA LEU A 69 11.38 -12.57 8.33
C LEU A 69 11.23 -12.78 6.82
N ALA A 70 12.32 -12.59 6.07
CA ALA A 70 12.32 -12.79 4.62
C ALA A 70 12.05 -14.27 4.26
N TYR A 71 12.68 -15.18 4.99
CA TYR A 71 12.49 -16.62 4.79
C TYR A 71 11.04 -17.04 5.09
N ALA A 72 10.48 -16.63 6.24
CA ALA A 72 9.09 -16.93 6.61
C ALA A 72 8.08 -16.35 5.61
N HIS A 73 8.31 -15.11 5.16
CA HIS A 73 7.43 -14.49 4.15
C HIS A 73 7.53 -15.20 2.79
N ALA A 74 8.73 -15.71 2.43
CA ALA A 74 8.90 -16.48 1.21
C ALA A 74 8.20 -17.84 1.28
N GLN A 75 8.12 -18.49 2.44
CA GLN A 75 7.30 -19.70 2.62
C GLN A 75 5.81 -19.40 2.37
N ASP A 76 5.35 -18.23 2.76
CA ASP A 76 3.93 -17.86 2.67
C ASP A 76 3.53 -17.25 1.32
N ASP A 77 4.41 -16.47 0.66
CA ASP A 77 4.09 -15.80 -0.61
C ASP A 77 5.30 -15.51 -1.50
N PHE A 78 6.07 -16.53 -1.82
CA PHE A 78 7.24 -16.39 -2.70
C PHE A 78 6.94 -15.80 -4.09
N PRO A 79 5.82 -16.16 -4.76
CA PRO A 79 5.50 -15.59 -6.06
C PRO A 79 5.35 -14.05 -6.06
N THR A 80 4.72 -13.48 -5.02
CA THR A 80 4.56 -12.03 -4.90
C THR A 80 5.88 -11.33 -4.58
N LEU A 81 6.71 -11.91 -3.69
CA LEU A 81 8.03 -11.38 -3.35
C LEU A 81 8.94 -11.30 -4.58
N GLN A 82 8.97 -12.34 -5.40
CA GLN A 82 9.77 -12.34 -6.64
C GLN A 82 9.30 -11.25 -7.62
N ARG A 83 7.99 -11.07 -7.78
CA ARG A 83 7.44 -10.01 -8.64
C ARG A 83 7.77 -8.62 -8.10
N ALA A 84 7.76 -8.42 -6.78
CA ALA A 84 8.20 -7.17 -6.17
C ALA A 84 9.66 -6.85 -6.50
N VAL A 85 10.55 -7.82 -6.41
CA VAL A 85 11.98 -7.67 -6.80
C VAL A 85 12.12 -7.36 -8.29
N LEU A 86 11.39 -8.06 -9.15
CA LEU A 86 11.42 -7.82 -10.60
C LEU A 86 10.88 -6.43 -10.95
N ALA A 87 9.82 -5.97 -10.28
CA ALA A 87 9.30 -4.62 -10.45
C ALA A 87 10.34 -3.57 -10.04
N ALA A 88 11.00 -3.72 -8.89
CA ALA A 88 12.06 -2.83 -8.43
C ALA A 88 13.25 -2.75 -9.41
N ARG A 89 13.53 -3.84 -10.12
CA ARG A 89 14.58 -3.92 -11.17
C ARG A 89 14.16 -3.35 -12.51
N GLY A 90 12.87 -3.02 -12.72
CA GLY A 90 12.34 -2.69 -14.05
C GLY A 90 12.39 -3.87 -15.00
N ARG A 91 12.06 -5.07 -14.51
CA ARG A 91 12.15 -6.35 -15.25
C ARG A 91 10.89 -7.23 -15.11
N LEU A 92 9.82 -6.68 -14.60
CA LEU A 92 8.58 -7.42 -14.41
C LEU A 92 7.97 -7.89 -15.75
N ALA A 93 8.14 -7.13 -16.82
CA ALA A 93 7.69 -7.50 -18.17
C ALA A 93 8.38 -8.77 -18.73
N ASN A 94 9.52 -9.16 -18.17
CA ASN A 94 10.17 -10.45 -18.48
C ASN A 94 9.33 -11.67 -18.07
N VAL A 95 8.40 -11.48 -17.13
CA VAL A 95 7.55 -12.53 -16.58
C VAL A 95 6.08 -12.27 -16.91
N ASP A 96 5.59 -11.08 -16.70
CA ASP A 96 4.16 -10.74 -16.83
C ASP A 96 3.81 -10.14 -18.21
N GLY A 97 4.81 -9.93 -19.09
CA GLY A 97 4.58 -9.53 -20.49
C GLY A 97 4.32 -8.03 -20.66
N ILE A 98 3.65 -7.67 -21.75
CA ILE A 98 3.47 -6.27 -22.19
C ILE A 98 2.77 -5.39 -21.15
N GLN A 99 1.90 -5.96 -20.33
CA GLN A 99 1.16 -5.23 -19.30
C GLN A 99 2.08 -4.60 -18.24
N ALA A 100 3.22 -5.23 -17.96
CA ALA A 100 4.21 -4.72 -17.02
C ALA A 100 5.26 -3.79 -17.65
N ALA A 101 5.29 -3.64 -18.98
CA ALA A 101 6.33 -2.88 -19.67
C ALA A 101 6.34 -1.39 -19.29
N GLN A 102 5.18 -0.80 -18.99
CA GLN A 102 5.09 0.57 -18.52
C GLN A 102 5.70 0.73 -17.12
N SER A 103 5.42 -0.20 -16.20
CA SER A 103 6.03 -0.23 -14.87
C SER A 103 7.56 -0.33 -14.95
N ASP A 104 8.09 -1.22 -15.81
CA ASP A 104 9.52 -1.34 -16.03
C ASP A 104 10.14 -0.04 -16.58
N TYR A 105 9.44 0.62 -17.51
CA TYR A 105 9.89 1.91 -18.04
C TYR A 105 9.94 2.99 -16.95
N LEU A 106 8.97 3.02 -16.03
CA LEU A 106 8.95 4.00 -14.92
C LEU A 106 10.17 3.87 -14.01
N VAL A 107 10.63 2.67 -13.67
CA VAL A 107 11.85 2.46 -12.87
C VAL A 107 13.06 3.12 -13.52
N HIS A 108 13.18 2.97 -14.84
CA HIS A 108 14.26 3.59 -15.61
C HIS A 108 14.08 5.11 -15.75
N LEU A 109 12.84 5.58 -15.95
CA LEU A 109 12.52 7.00 -16.10
C LEU A 109 12.84 7.76 -14.80
N LEU A 110 12.47 7.19 -13.65
CA LEU A 110 12.75 7.77 -12.34
C LEU A 110 14.23 7.71 -11.93
N GLY A 111 15.09 6.99 -12.68
CA GLY A 111 16.51 6.95 -12.42
C GLY A 111 16.91 6.20 -11.14
N ILE A 112 16.05 5.34 -10.60
CA ILE A 112 16.19 4.68 -9.30
C ILE A 112 17.57 4.00 -9.16
N TRP A 113 17.96 3.17 -10.12
CA TRP A 113 19.23 2.44 -10.07
C TRP A 113 20.45 3.34 -10.20
N ASN A 114 20.36 4.48 -10.90
CA ASN A 114 21.43 5.45 -10.94
C ASN A 114 21.71 6.07 -9.56
N ALA A 115 20.65 6.46 -8.86
CA ALA A 115 20.78 6.99 -7.50
C ALA A 115 21.35 5.95 -6.55
N ILE A 116 20.91 4.68 -6.65
CA ILE A 116 21.42 3.58 -5.83
C ILE A 116 22.89 3.32 -6.09
N ASP A 117 23.31 3.20 -7.37
CA ASP A 117 24.70 2.92 -7.73
C ASP A 117 25.66 4.02 -7.25
N GLU A 118 25.20 5.27 -7.19
CA GLU A 118 26.01 6.42 -6.76
C GLU A 118 26.03 6.60 -5.25
N ARG A 119 24.95 6.26 -4.52
CA ARG A 119 24.73 6.76 -3.17
C ARG A 119 24.46 5.69 -2.10
N TYR A 120 24.28 4.41 -2.46
CA TYR A 120 23.91 3.34 -1.52
C TYR A 120 24.85 3.25 -0.31
N ASP A 121 26.18 3.25 -0.55
CA ASP A 121 27.18 3.14 0.50
C ASP A 121 27.41 4.46 1.28
N ILE A 122 26.96 5.59 0.72
CA ILE A 122 27.14 6.92 1.29
C ILE A 122 25.95 7.31 2.19
N ASP A 123 24.74 7.07 1.70
CA ASP A 123 23.51 7.56 2.33
C ASP A 123 22.95 6.64 3.40
N LEU A 124 23.22 5.33 3.31
CA LEU A 124 22.69 4.34 4.25
C LEU A 124 23.74 3.97 5.31
N SER A 125 23.30 3.91 6.55
CA SER A 125 24.14 3.47 7.67
C SER A 125 24.53 1.99 7.53
N GLU A 126 25.65 1.59 8.14
CA GLU A 126 26.09 0.20 8.13
C GLU A 126 25.05 -0.74 8.76
N PRO A 127 24.37 -0.42 9.89
CA PRO A 127 23.29 -1.25 10.42
C PRO A 127 22.11 -1.43 9.44
N THR A 128 21.73 -0.38 8.72
CA THR A 128 20.66 -0.47 7.69
C THR A 128 21.08 -1.41 6.56
N ARG A 129 22.29 -1.27 6.03
CA ARG A 129 22.79 -2.18 4.99
C ARG A 129 22.85 -3.62 5.48
N ALA A 130 23.33 -3.85 6.70
CA ALA A 130 23.38 -5.20 7.29
C ALA A 130 21.98 -5.82 7.42
N LEU A 131 20.99 -5.04 7.82
CA LEU A 131 19.58 -5.47 7.87
C LEU A 131 19.06 -5.85 6.47
N LEU A 132 19.32 -5.02 5.46
CA LEU A 132 18.91 -5.27 4.07
C LEU A 132 19.60 -6.51 3.48
N ASP A 133 20.88 -6.72 3.77
CA ASP A 133 21.63 -7.91 3.37
C ASP A 133 21.12 -9.17 4.05
N GLY A 134 20.71 -9.08 5.32
CA GLY A 134 20.05 -10.16 6.04
C GLY A 134 18.73 -10.57 5.37
N TYR A 135 17.89 -9.59 5.05
CA TYR A 135 16.63 -9.84 4.35
C TYR A 135 16.85 -10.48 2.97
N ALA A 136 17.78 -9.95 2.20
CA ALA A 136 18.15 -10.50 0.89
C ALA A 136 18.67 -11.94 1.00
N ALA A 137 19.49 -12.25 2.03
CA ALA A 137 20.01 -13.59 2.28
C ALA A 137 18.89 -14.58 2.61
N GLY A 138 17.84 -14.17 3.35
CA GLY A 138 16.67 -15.00 3.65
C GLY A 138 15.89 -15.39 2.40
N LEU A 139 15.62 -14.42 1.51
CA LEU A 139 14.98 -14.68 0.21
C LEU A 139 15.83 -15.60 -0.67
N ASN A 140 17.16 -15.39 -0.70
CA ASN A 140 18.07 -16.19 -1.49
C ASN A 140 18.20 -17.63 -0.95
N LEU A 141 18.17 -17.83 0.36
CA LEU A 141 18.16 -19.15 0.96
C LEU A 141 16.92 -19.93 0.55
N TYR A 142 15.74 -19.31 0.67
CA TYR A 142 14.49 -19.94 0.25
C TYR A 142 14.51 -20.28 -1.24
N ALA A 143 14.96 -19.36 -2.10
CA ALA A 143 15.12 -19.59 -3.53
C ALA A 143 16.10 -20.75 -3.82
N ALA A 144 17.18 -20.90 -3.04
CA ALA A 144 18.15 -21.98 -3.19
C ALA A 144 17.57 -23.35 -2.86
N GLN A 145 16.64 -23.41 -1.91
CA GLN A 145 15.92 -24.63 -1.51
C GLN A 145 14.76 -24.96 -2.45
N HIS A 146 14.17 -23.95 -3.12
CA HIS A 146 12.99 -24.07 -4.00
C HIS A 146 13.31 -23.63 -5.44
N LYS A 147 14.38 -24.16 -6.03
CA LYS A 147 14.88 -23.76 -7.36
C LYS A 147 13.85 -23.85 -8.48
N GLY A 148 12.90 -24.79 -8.36
CA GLY A 148 11.83 -24.99 -9.35
C GLY A 148 10.82 -23.80 -9.40
N ASP A 149 10.72 -23.03 -8.33
CA ASP A 149 9.75 -21.95 -8.17
C ASP A 149 10.37 -20.57 -8.43
N VAL A 150 11.68 -20.53 -8.70
CA VAL A 150 12.40 -19.27 -8.95
C VAL A 150 12.06 -18.70 -10.33
N LEU A 151 11.51 -17.50 -10.35
CA LEU A 151 11.23 -16.76 -11.58
C LEU A 151 12.55 -16.30 -12.24
N PRO A 152 12.62 -16.25 -13.58
CA PRO A 152 13.79 -15.75 -14.29
C PRO A 152 14.20 -14.36 -13.79
N GLU A 153 15.48 -14.20 -13.45
CA GLU A 153 16.09 -12.94 -13.00
C GLU A 153 15.58 -12.39 -11.64
N ALA A 154 14.75 -13.13 -10.89
CA ALA A 154 14.32 -12.75 -9.56
C ALA A 154 15.39 -12.99 -8.47
N ALA A 155 16.30 -13.95 -8.68
CA ALA A 155 17.42 -14.25 -7.78
C ALA A 155 18.77 -14.10 -8.50
N PRO A 156 19.89 -13.80 -7.79
CA PRO A 156 19.94 -13.46 -6.36
C PRO A 156 19.37 -12.07 -6.05
N VAL A 157 18.74 -11.93 -4.90
CA VAL A 157 18.28 -10.65 -4.33
C VAL A 157 19.44 -9.98 -3.60
N LYS A 158 19.50 -8.65 -3.63
CA LYS A 158 20.48 -7.80 -2.94
C LYS A 158 19.79 -6.74 -2.10
N GLY A 159 20.48 -6.17 -1.10
CA GLY A 159 19.96 -5.06 -0.32
C GLY A 159 19.52 -3.87 -1.17
N GLN A 160 20.20 -3.61 -2.30
CA GLN A 160 19.85 -2.57 -3.26
C GLN A 160 18.45 -2.78 -3.90
N ASP A 161 18.01 -4.02 -4.10
CA ASP A 161 16.66 -4.31 -4.61
C ASP A 161 15.57 -3.82 -3.66
N ILE A 162 15.81 -3.93 -2.35
CA ILE A 162 14.90 -3.47 -1.31
C ILE A 162 14.82 -1.93 -1.32
N VAL A 163 15.97 -1.26 -1.42
CA VAL A 163 16.00 0.21 -1.55
C VAL A 163 15.28 0.67 -2.80
N ALA A 164 15.51 0.01 -3.94
CA ALA A 164 14.82 0.30 -5.20
C ALA A 164 13.30 0.18 -5.06
N LEU A 165 12.83 -0.79 -4.29
CA LEU A 165 11.41 -1.00 -4.02
C LEU A 165 10.81 0.14 -3.19
N PHE A 166 11.52 0.63 -2.16
CA PHE A 166 11.11 1.78 -1.37
C PHE A 166 11.07 3.06 -2.22
N MET A 167 12.12 3.33 -2.99
CA MET A 167 12.18 4.49 -3.90
C MET A 167 11.06 4.48 -4.94
N LEU A 168 10.67 3.30 -5.42
CA LEU A 168 9.57 3.16 -6.38
C LEU A 168 8.21 3.40 -5.72
N ARG A 169 7.99 2.86 -4.51
CA ARG A 169 6.67 2.82 -3.86
C ARG A 169 6.31 4.09 -3.10
N LEU A 170 7.26 4.71 -2.38
CA LEU A 170 6.96 5.87 -1.54
C LEU A 170 6.33 7.04 -2.30
N PRO A 171 6.80 7.43 -3.51
CA PRO A 171 6.16 8.50 -4.28
C PRO A 171 4.75 8.16 -4.79
N PHE A 172 4.39 6.89 -4.86
CA PHE A 172 3.05 6.48 -5.31
C PHE A 172 1.99 6.73 -4.24
N PHE A 173 2.36 6.86 -2.97
CA PHE A 173 1.41 7.22 -1.91
C PHE A 173 0.79 8.61 -2.08
N TYR A 174 1.44 9.53 -2.80
CA TYR A 174 0.90 10.87 -3.11
C TYR A 174 0.63 11.09 -4.60
N GLY A 175 0.48 10.04 -5.41
CA GLY A 175 -0.08 10.10 -6.77
C GLY A 175 0.91 10.32 -7.91
N LEU A 176 2.23 10.12 -7.71
CA LEU A 176 3.22 10.24 -8.79
C LEU A 176 2.92 9.31 -9.96
N ASP A 177 2.48 8.08 -9.70
CA ASP A 177 2.19 7.09 -10.74
C ASP A 177 1.00 7.49 -11.64
N GLU A 178 -0.02 8.14 -11.08
CA GLU A 178 -1.16 8.65 -11.85
C GLU A 178 -0.75 9.79 -12.78
N GLN A 179 0.03 10.74 -12.26
CA GLN A 179 0.56 11.83 -13.05
C GLN A 179 1.43 11.34 -14.22
N LEU A 180 2.32 10.37 -13.93
CA LEU A 180 3.17 9.78 -14.96
C LEU A 180 2.36 9.03 -16.02
N ARG A 181 1.35 8.27 -15.61
CA ARG A 181 0.44 7.58 -16.56
C ARG A 181 -0.31 8.56 -17.45
N GLY A 182 -0.85 9.63 -16.87
CA GLY A 182 -1.54 10.69 -17.62
C GLY A 182 -0.65 11.31 -18.71
N LEU A 183 0.57 11.71 -18.34
CA LEU A 183 1.54 12.28 -19.29
C LEU A 183 1.99 11.29 -20.36
N LEU A 184 2.24 10.02 -20.00
CA LEU A 184 2.63 8.98 -20.95
C LEU A 184 1.51 8.62 -21.93
N ALA A 185 0.26 8.73 -21.51
CA ALA A 185 -0.91 8.53 -22.37
C ALA A 185 -1.18 9.73 -23.31
N GLY A 186 -0.42 10.82 -23.22
CA GLY A 186 -0.65 12.05 -24.00
C GLY A 186 -1.88 12.84 -23.53
N GLY A 187 -2.36 12.56 -22.32
CA GLY A 187 -3.46 13.27 -21.67
C GLY A 187 -3.18 14.74 -21.45
N GLU A 188 -4.19 15.53 -21.12
CA GLU A 188 -3.99 16.88 -20.64
C GLU A 188 -3.17 16.84 -19.35
N VAL A 189 -2.29 17.83 -19.21
CA VAL A 189 -1.62 18.05 -17.93
C VAL A 189 -2.68 18.72 -17.03
N GLU A 190 -3.69 17.95 -16.69
CA GLU A 190 -4.50 18.30 -15.55
C GLU A 190 -3.74 17.80 -14.34
N ILE A 191 -3.42 18.69 -13.42
CA ILE A 191 -3.08 18.26 -12.07
C ILE A 191 -4.42 17.85 -11.48
N PRO A 192 -4.76 16.55 -11.44
CA PRO A 192 -6.10 16.15 -11.06
C PRO A 192 -6.36 16.59 -9.62
N PRO A 193 -7.58 16.97 -9.29
CA PRO A 193 -8.00 16.99 -7.90
C PRO A 193 -7.76 15.57 -7.36
N ARG A 194 -6.86 15.46 -6.41
CA ARG A 194 -6.28 14.20 -5.94
C ARG A 194 -7.29 13.40 -5.13
N LYS A 195 -8.13 12.66 -5.83
CA LYS A 195 -8.96 11.60 -5.25
C LYS A 195 -8.28 10.27 -5.56
N THR A 196 -7.17 9.98 -4.90
CA THR A 196 -6.48 8.71 -5.11
C THR A 196 -7.09 7.62 -4.23
N ALA A 197 -7.52 6.55 -4.85
CA ALA A 197 -7.84 5.30 -4.17
C ALA A 197 -6.58 4.56 -3.64
N ALA A 198 -5.39 5.09 -3.93
CA ALA A 198 -4.13 4.46 -3.54
C ALA A 198 -3.86 4.66 -2.04
N ALA A 199 -3.58 3.56 -1.34
CA ALA A 199 -3.18 3.50 0.06
C ALA A 199 -4.18 4.13 1.05
N ARG A 200 -5.44 3.69 1.00
CA ARG A 200 -6.40 3.97 2.07
C ARG A 200 -5.90 3.38 3.38
N ALA A 201 -6.20 4.03 4.48
CA ALA A 201 -5.97 3.49 5.82
C ALA A 201 -6.77 4.26 6.87
N LEU A 202 -6.85 3.68 8.05
CA LEU A 202 -7.42 4.28 9.25
C LEU A 202 -6.44 4.07 10.40
N ALA A 203 -6.12 5.12 11.12
CA ALA A 203 -5.43 5.02 12.39
C ALA A 203 -6.11 5.92 13.43
N ILE A 204 -6.30 5.40 14.64
CA ILE A 204 -6.95 6.13 15.74
C ILE A 204 -6.15 5.88 17.01
N ALA A 205 -5.84 6.93 17.75
CA ALA A 205 -5.25 6.81 19.09
C ALA A 205 -6.15 7.43 20.16
N ILE A 206 -6.30 6.72 21.28
CA ILE A 206 -7.07 7.14 22.45
C ILE A 206 -6.14 7.24 23.65
N ALA A 207 -6.10 8.43 24.27
CA ALA A 207 -5.31 8.68 25.47
C ALA A 207 -6.02 8.14 26.74
N PRO A 208 -5.27 7.91 27.84
CA PRO A 208 -5.83 7.48 29.12
C PRO A 208 -6.97 8.35 29.65
N SER A 209 -6.94 9.66 29.37
CA SER A 209 -7.98 10.62 29.80
C SER A 209 -9.34 10.39 29.15
N ARG A 210 -9.38 9.70 28.00
CA ARG A 210 -10.62 9.38 27.25
C ARG A 210 -11.02 7.92 27.40
N SER A 211 -10.12 7.08 27.92
CA SER A 211 -10.31 5.65 28.08
C SER A 211 -10.95 5.30 29.42
N ALA A 212 -11.95 4.44 29.44
CA ALA A 212 -12.68 4.06 30.65
C ALA A 212 -11.81 3.39 31.72
N ASP A 213 -10.77 2.65 31.29
CA ASP A 213 -9.85 1.91 32.16
C ASP A 213 -8.47 2.59 32.30
N GLY A 214 -8.30 3.78 31.71
CA GLY A 214 -7.05 4.53 31.74
C GLY A 214 -5.94 3.94 30.88
N ALA A 215 -6.25 3.06 29.93
CA ALA A 215 -5.29 2.53 28.97
C ALA A 215 -5.06 3.50 27.80
N THR A 216 -3.87 3.45 27.20
CA THR A 216 -3.63 4.02 25.87
C THR A 216 -4.01 2.98 24.81
N ARG A 217 -4.76 3.39 23.80
CA ARG A 217 -5.14 2.51 22.69
C ARG A 217 -4.73 3.08 21.35
N LEU A 218 -4.29 2.19 20.44
CA LEU A 218 -3.93 2.53 19.09
C LEU A 218 -4.54 1.50 18.13
N LEU A 219 -5.40 1.96 17.24
CA LEU A 219 -5.89 1.20 16.11
C LEU A 219 -5.04 1.51 14.89
N LEU A 220 -4.53 0.47 14.24
CA LEU A 220 -3.83 0.49 12.97
C LEU A 220 -4.65 -0.33 11.98
N ASN A 221 -5.11 0.30 10.92
CA ASN A 221 -5.87 -0.40 9.90
C ASN A 221 -5.43 0.05 8.52
N PRO A 222 -4.27 -0.42 8.05
CA PRO A 222 -3.91 -0.26 6.65
C PRO A 222 -4.91 -1.00 5.77
N GLN A 223 -5.36 -0.32 4.74
CA GLN A 223 -6.34 -0.79 3.78
C GLN A 223 -5.67 -0.98 2.42
N GLY A 224 -6.24 -1.85 1.60
CA GLY A 224 -5.70 -2.15 0.28
C GLY A 224 -6.17 -3.49 -0.26
N PRO A 225 -5.55 -3.97 -1.34
CA PRO A 225 -5.92 -5.26 -1.93
C PRO A 225 -5.61 -6.41 -0.96
N PHE A 226 -6.49 -7.42 -0.92
CA PHE A 226 -6.31 -8.59 -0.06
C PHE A 226 -5.21 -9.55 -0.55
N THR A 227 -4.75 -9.38 -1.78
CA THR A 227 -3.69 -10.21 -2.39
C THR A 227 -2.79 -9.38 -3.30
N GLY A 228 -1.59 -9.86 -3.60
CA GLY A 228 -0.68 -9.25 -4.55
C GLY A 228 0.35 -8.30 -3.93
N PRO A 229 1.02 -7.45 -4.74
CA PRO A 229 2.23 -6.74 -4.32
C PRO A 229 2.03 -5.63 -3.28
N LEU A 230 0.78 -5.27 -2.99
CA LEU A 230 0.40 -4.30 -1.96
C LEU A 230 -0.46 -4.93 -0.86
N SER A 231 -0.55 -6.26 -0.80
CA SER A 231 -1.19 -6.97 0.32
C SER A 231 -0.36 -6.78 1.60
N TRP A 232 -1.01 -6.96 2.74
CA TRP A 232 -0.34 -6.81 4.03
C TRP A 232 0.01 -8.18 4.61
N TYR A 233 1.24 -8.28 5.11
CA TYR A 233 1.76 -9.44 5.80
C TYR A 233 1.95 -9.12 7.27
N GLU A 234 1.32 -9.90 8.14
CA GLU A 234 1.41 -9.76 9.58
C GLU A 234 2.60 -10.56 10.11
N ALA A 235 3.38 -9.95 11.00
CA ALA A 235 4.49 -10.60 11.66
C ALA A 235 4.84 -9.96 13.02
N ARG A 236 5.68 -10.63 13.78
CA ARG A 236 6.36 -10.05 14.95
C ARG A 236 7.87 -10.23 14.83
N ALA A 237 8.62 -9.18 15.10
CA ALA A 237 10.08 -9.16 15.07
C ALA A 237 10.63 -8.81 16.46
N THR A 238 11.62 -9.57 16.95
CA THR A 238 12.29 -9.30 18.23
C THR A 238 13.79 -9.56 18.10
N SER A 239 14.64 -8.55 18.36
CA SER A 239 16.08 -8.69 18.33
C SER A 239 16.75 -8.35 19.65
N GLY A 240 17.94 -8.90 19.86
CA GLY A 240 18.82 -8.53 20.97
C GLY A 240 19.35 -7.08 20.87
N GLU A 241 19.27 -6.45 19.71
CA GLU A 241 19.63 -5.05 19.46
C GLU A 241 18.49 -4.07 19.70
N GLY A 242 17.33 -4.56 20.17
CA GLY A 242 16.22 -3.77 20.65
C GLY A 242 15.11 -3.50 19.62
N TRP A 243 15.09 -4.20 18.51
CA TRP A 243 13.92 -4.23 17.63
C TRP A 243 12.86 -5.13 18.29
N ASN A 244 11.67 -4.61 18.55
CA ASN A 244 10.54 -5.36 19.12
C ASN A 244 9.24 -4.73 18.65
N VAL A 245 8.68 -5.26 17.56
CA VAL A 245 7.50 -4.74 16.88
C VAL A 245 6.61 -5.90 16.43
N ALA A 246 5.30 -5.75 16.62
CA ALA A 246 4.25 -6.52 15.98
C ALA A 246 3.42 -5.61 15.08
N GLY A 247 3.03 -6.08 13.90
CA GLY A 247 2.27 -5.27 12.96
C GLY A 247 2.31 -5.79 11.54
N GLY A 248 2.26 -4.87 10.58
CA GLY A 248 2.19 -5.17 9.16
C GLY A 248 3.34 -4.60 8.33
N LEU A 249 3.70 -5.38 7.33
CA LEU A 249 4.63 -4.99 6.28
C LEU A 249 4.07 -5.41 4.92
N ILE A 250 4.60 -4.81 3.86
CA ILE A 250 4.24 -5.16 2.47
C ILE A 250 5.29 -6.06 1.84
N PRO A 251 4.94 -6.89 0.84
CA PRO A 251 5.87 -7.81 0.20
C PRO A 251 7.14 -7.13 -0.28
N GLY A 252 8.29 -7.68 0.12
CA GLY A 252 9.62 -7.15 -0.18
C GLY A 252 10.15 -6.10 0.80
N SER A 253 9.40 -5.74 1.85
CA SER A 253 9.87 -4.88 2.93
C SER A 253 10.38 -5.69 4.12
N PRO A 254 11.57 -5.44 4.65
CA PRO A 254 12.02 -5.97 5.94
C PRO A 254 11.44 -5.21 7.13
N LEU A 255 10.76 -4.06 6.90
CA LEU A 255 10.39 -3.11 7.92
C LEU A 255 8.87 -3.01 8.05
N PHE A 256 8.40 -2.92 9.29
CA PHE A 256 6.99 -2.65 9.57
C PHE A 256 6.66 -1.22 9.18
N LEU A 257 5.69 -1.07 8.29
CA LEU A 257 5.19 0.25 7.90
C LEU A 257 4.19 0.77 8.94
N ALA A 258 3.38 -0.13 9.51
CA ALA A 258 2.49 0.14 10.64
C ALA A 258 2.73 -0.93 11.71
N GLY A 259 2.91 -0.54 12.97
CA GLY A 259 3.20 -1.49 14.02
C GLY A 259 3.21 -0.88 15.41
N ALA A 260 3.32 -1.76 16.40
CA ALA A 260 3.44 -1.39 17.79
C ALA A 260 4.45 -2.28 18.50
N GLY A 261 5.08 -1.73 19.51
CA GLY A 261 5.97 -2.40 20.44
C GLY A 261 5.57 -2.12 21.89
N PRO A 262 6.36 -2.60 22.85
CA PRO A 262 6.06 -2.38 24.27
C PRO A 262 6.11 -0.92 24.70
N ASP A 263 6.81 -0.06 23.95
CA ASP A 263 7.00 1.34 24.30
C ASP A 263 6.10 2.29 23.50
N ILE A 264 6.04 2.10 22.19
CA ILE A 264 5.32 2.97 21.24
C ILE A 264 4.61 2.16 20.16
N GLY A 265 3.69 2.80 19.45
CA GLY A 265 3.11 2.30 18.20
C GLY A 265 2.79 3.43 17.24
N TRP A 266 2.70 3.09 15.96
CA TRP A 266 2.36 4.01 14.88
C TRP A 266 1.53 3.34 13.81
N GLY A 267 0.57 4.09 13.28
CA GLY A 267 -0.13 3.81 12.05
C GLY A 267 -0.11 5.03 11.15
N PHE A 268 -0.60 4.90 9.96
CA PHE A 268 -0.68 6.02 9.03
C PHE A 268 -1.87 5.89 8.10
N SER A 269 -2.23 7.00 7.45
CA SER A 269 -2.97 6.99 6.19
C SER A 269 -2.17 7.74 5.13
N ALA A 270 -2.42 7.46 3.85
CA ALA A 270 -1.90 8.30 2.79
C ALA A 270 -2.52 9.70 2.91
N ASN A 271 -1.70 10.72 2.80
CA ASN A 271 -2.11 12.10 2.65
C ASN A 271 -1.78 12.59 1.24
N HIS A 272 -2.41 13.67 0.83
CA HIS A 272 -2.35 14.14 -0.55
C HIS A 272 -1.91 15.61 -0.65
N PRO A 273 -0.81 15.99 0.01
CA PRO A 273 -0.27 17.33 -0.16
C PRO A 273 0.29 17.52 -1.56
N ASP A 274 0.49 18.75 -1.96
CA ASP A 274 1.11 19.06 -3.23
C ASP A 274 2.63 18.89 -3.19
N LEU A 275 3.10 17.69 -3.56
CA LEU A 275 4.51 17.29 -3.53
C LEU A 275 5.08 17.01 -4.92
N LEU A 276 4.41 17.47 -5.97
CA LEU A 276 4.76 17.17 -7.35
C LEU A 276 4.47 18.37 -8.25
N ASP A 277 5.44 18.77 -9.08
CA ASP A 277 5.27 19.83 -10.09
C ASP A 277 5.60 19.31 -11.48
N VAL A 278 4.81 19.77 -12.46
CA VAL A 278 5.03 19.52 -13.88
C VAL A 278 5.53 20.80 -14.55
N TYR A 279 6.58 20.67 -15.34
CA TYR A 279 7.19 21.77 -16.08
C TYR A 279 7.03 21.55 -17.58
N THR A 280 6.56 22.57 -18.29
CA THR A 280 6.59 22.60 -19.76
C THR A 280 7.95 23.10 -20.20
N LEU A 281 8.71 22.27 -20.92
CA LEU A 281 10.02 22.63 -21.44
C LEU A 281 9.91 23.17 -22.87
N GLU A 282 10.59 24.29 -23.14
CA GLU A 282 10.72 24.87 -24.47
C GLU A 282 11.81 24.09 -25.24
N GLY A 283 11.41 23.15 -26.11
CA GLY A 283 12.34 22.34 -26.92
C GLY A 283 12.98 23.12 -28.04
N ASN A 284 14.23 22.78 -28.40
CA ASN A 284 14.92 23.38 -29.55
C ASN A 284 14.33 22.83 -30.87
N PRO A 285 13.86 23.68 -31.79
CA PRO A 285 13.27 23.22 -33.04
C PRO A 285 14.27 22.52 -33.99
N ASN A 286 15.58 22.75 -33.82
CA ASN A 286 16.64 22.18 -34.65
C ASN A 286 17.33 20.96 -34.04
N ASP A 287 17.18 20.74 -32.72
CA ASP A 287 17.75 19.57 -32.03
C ASP A 287 16.84 19.13 -30.89
N ARG A 288 16.21 17.99 -31.07
CA ARG A 288 15.23 17.42 -30.12
C ARG A 288 15.79 17.11 -28.72
N PHE A 289 17.10 17.17 -28.53
CA PHE A 289 17.77 16.88 -27.25
C PHE A 289 18.18 18.13 -26.49
N PHE A 290 17.79 19.31 -26.96
CA PHE A 290 18.03 20.57 -26.25
C PHE A 290 16.71 21.23 -25.84
N TYR A 291 16.74 21.89 -24.68
CA TYR A 291 15.65 22.72 -24.18
C TYR A 291 16.19 24.06 -23.69
N ARG A 292 15.34 25.08 -23.64
CA ARG A 292 15.72 26.42 -23.21
C ARG A 292 15.66 26.51 -21.69
N PHE A 293 16.68 27.17 -21.10
CA PHE A 293 16.74 27.42 -19.64
C PHE A 293 17.57 28.69 -19.37
N ASP A 294 16.97 29.68 -18.69
CA ASP A 294 17.55 31.00 -18.39
C ASP A 294 18.19 31.66 -19.62
N GLY A 295 17.54 31.56 -20.78
CA GLY A 295 18.00 32.16 -22.03
C GLY A 295 18.94 31.27 -22.87
N ASP A 296 19.52 30.25 -22.32
CA ASP A 296 20.47 29.34 -22.97
C ASP A 296 19.85 28.00 -23.40
N TRP A 297 20.44 27.37 -24.42
CA TRP A 297 20.10 26.02 -24.82
C TRP A 297 20.88 25.00 -23.96
N ARG A 298 20.17 24.19 -23.19
CA ARG A 298 20.74 23.10 -22.39
C ARG A 298 20.42 21.77 -23.02
N ARG A 299 21.36 20.83 -22.94
CA ARG A 299 21.16 19.47 -23.43
C ARG A 299 20.47 18.63 -22.37
N LEU A 300 19.44 17.87 -22.79
CA LEU A 300 18.86 16.79 -21.98
C LEU A 300 19.90 15.67 -21.79
N THR A 301 19.93 15.08 -20.62
CA THR A 301 20.61 13.79 -20.42
C THR A 301 19.77 12.71 -21.10
N VAL A 302 20.39 11.93 -21.99
CA VAL A 302 19.70 10.89 -22.77
C VAL A 302 20.32 9.54 -22.44
N ARG A 303 19.48 8.59 -22.06
CA ARG A 303 19.86 7.19 -21.87
C ARG A 303 18.96 6.32 -22.73
N GLU A 304 19.49 5.26 -23.29
CA GLU A 304 18.72 4.23 -23.96
C GLU A 304 18.65 3.00 -23.05
N VAL A 305 17.44 2.57 -22.72
CA VAL A 305 17.20 1.46 -21.79
C VAL A 305 16.49 0.31 -22.48
N PRO A 306 16.89 -0.94 -22.23
CA PRO A 306 16.24 -2.11 -22.76
C PRO A 306 15.07 -2.51 -21.88
N ILE A 307 13.89 -2.71 -22.45
CA ILE A 307 12.72 -3.30 -21.80
C ILE A 307 12.47 -4.65 -22.47
N ALA A 308 12.75 -5.72 -21.74
CA ALA A 308 12.55 -7.08 -22.23
C ALA A 308 11.12 -7.54 -21.88
N ILE A 309 10.35 -7.91 -22.89
CA ILE A 309 8.93 -8.25 -22.78
C ILE A 309 8.73 -9.70 -23.17
N ARG A 310 8.17 -10.50 -22.27
CA ARG A 310 7.76 -11.87 -22.57
C ARG A 310 6.53 -11.85 -23.49
N LEU A 311 6.63 -12.58 -24.61
CA LEU A 311 5.50 -12.78 -25.52
C LEU A 311 4.72 -14.05 -25.17
N PHE A 312 5.39 -15.20 -25.22
CA PHE A 312 4.84 -16.50 -24.80
C PHE A 312 5.97 -17.48 -24.47
N GLY A 313 5.77 -18.34 -23.51
CA GLY A 313 6.79 -19.28 -23.05
C GLY A 313 8.11 -18.56 -22.72
N PRO A 314 9.26 -19.02 -23.25
CA PRO A 314 10.54 -18.36 -23.06
C PRO A 314 10.83 -17.25 -24.10
N LEU A 315 9.97 -17.03 -25.11
CA LEU A 315 10.19 -16.02 -26.14
C LEU A 315 10.02 -14.61 -25.58
N ARG A 316 11.04 -13.77 -25.79
CA ARG A 316 11.07 -12.36 -25.38
C ARG A 316 11.46 -11.48 -26.57
N VAL A 317 10.95 -10.26 -26.55
CA VAL A 317 11.38 -9.17 -27.42
C VAL A 317 11.93 -8.05 -26.54
N THR A 318 13.04 -7.45 -26.96
CA THR A 318 13.61 -6.30 -26.24
C THR A 318 13.28 -5.03 -27.02
N LEU A 319 12.52 -4.14 -26.39
CA LEU A 319 12.28 -2.79 -26.88
C LEU A 319 13.30 -1.85 -26.25
N ARG A 320 13.93 -1.01 -27.09
CA ARG A 320 14.79 0.07 -26.60
C ARG A 320 13.97 1.35 -26.48
N ARG A 321 14.09 2.02 -25.35
CA ARG A 321 13.37 3.27 -25.06
C ARG A 321 14.35 4.34 -24.60
N GLU A 322 14.14 5.55 -25.09
CA GLU A 322 14.87 6.73 -24.61
C GLU A 322 14.31 7.13 -23.24
N VAL A 323 15.19 7.40 -22.31
CA VAL A 323 14.92 8.07 -21.03
C VAL A 323 15.60 9.42 -21.06
N LEU A 324 14.84 10.45 -20.86
CA LEU A 324 15.28 11.84 -20.90
C LEU A 324 15.24 12.42 -19.48
N THR A 325 16.25 13.23 -19.13
CA THR A 325 16.30 13.95 -17.85
C THR A 325 16.74 15.38 -18.09
N SER A 326 16.06 16.31 -17.44
CA SER A 326 16.39 17.74 -17.39
C SER A 326 16.91 18.13 -16.01
N LEU A 327 17.18 19.42 -15.81
CA LEU A 327 17.52 19.97 -14.50
C LEU A 327 16.36 19.83 -13.49
N GLN A 328 15.11 19.88 -13.99
CA GLN A 328 13.92 19.73 -13.17
C GLN A 328 13.73 18.28 -12.69
N GLY A 329 14.06 17.31 -13.54
CA GLY A 329 13.88 15.88 -13.26
C GLY A 329 13.63 15.05 -14.53
N PRO A 330 12.98 13.88 -14.40
CA PRO A 330 12.58 13.03 -15.52
C PRO A 330 11.74 13.78 -16.54
N VAL A 331 11.97 13.50 -17.84
CA VAL A 331 11.28 14.19 -18.94
C VAL A 331 10.47 13.21 -19.77
N ILE A 332 9.20 13.51 -19.97
CA ILE A 332 8.30 12.82 -20.87
C ILE A 332 8.09 13.67 -22.13
N ARG A 333 8.29 13.04 -23.28
CA ARG A 333 7.96 13.59 -24.58
C ARG A 333 6.71 12.92 -25.12
N ASN A 334 5.67 13.73 -25.40
CA ASN A 334 4.45 13.27 -26.04
C ASN A 334 4.06 14.22 -27.19
N GLU A 335 2.90 14.01 -27.82
CA GLU A 335 2.43 14.82 -28.95
C GLU A 335 2.18 16.31 -28.58
N ARG A 336 2.01 16.64 -27.29
CA ARG A 336 1.78 17.99 -26.78
C ARG A 336 3.07 18.75 -26.44
N GLY A 337 4.22 18.05 -26.33
CA GLY A 337 5.49 18.69 -26.05
C GLY A 337 6.43 17.89 -25.16
N LEU A 338 7.28 18.65 -24.45
CA LEU A 338 8.23 18.14 -23.46
C LEU A 338 7.78 18.56 -22.07
N PHE A 339 7.64 17.59 -21.19
CA PHE A 339 7.22 17.81 -19.79
C PHE A 339 8.26 17.21 -18.86
N ALA A 340 8.79 18.02 -17.95
CA ALA A 340 9.62 17.52 -16.85
C ALA A 340 8.78 17.40 -15.58
N ILE A 341 9.16 16.49 -14.71
CA ILE A 341 8.49 16.28 -13.43
C ILE A 341 9.50 16.44 -12.31
N ARG A 342 9.14 17.21 -11.27
CA ARG A 342 9.82 17.27 -10.00
C ARG A 342 8.90 16.73 -8.93
N TYR A 343 9.43 15.88 -8.03
CA TYR A 343 8.63 15.27 -6.97
C TYR A 343 9.45 15.13 -5.67
N ALA A 344 8.77 15.15 -4.53
CA ALA A 344 9.41 14.97 -3.23
C ALA A 344 9.98 13.54 -3.10
N GLY A 345 11.17 13.41 -2.50
CA GLY A 345 11.87 12.13 -2.40
C GLY A 345 12.59 11.70 -3.67
N GLN A 346 12.65 12.56 -4.72
CA GLN A 346 13.43 12.28 -5.91
C GLN A 346 14.90 12.07 -5.53
N ASP A 347 15.47 10.94 -5.98
CA ASP A 347 16.85 10.53 -5.72
C ASP A 347 17.20 10.31 -4.22
N ASP A 348 16.20 10.24 -3.32
CA ASP A 348 16.43 10.00 -1.89
C ASP A 348 16.32 8.49 -1.55
N LEU A 349 17.41 7.92 -1.06
CA LEU A 349 17.49 6.51 -0.64
C LEU A 349 17.14 6.32 0.84
N LYS A 350 17.09 7.39 1.62
CA LYS A 350 17.02 7.33 3.09
C LYS A 350 15.63 6.95 3.63
N GLY A 351 14.63 6.77 2.78
CA GLY A 351 13.32 6.31 3.22
C GLY A 351 13.36 5.01 4.01
N VAL A 352 14.18 4.04 3.56
CA VAL A 352 14.40 2.78 4.27
C VAL A 352 15.10 2.98 5.61
N GLU A 353 16.07 3.90 5.68
CA GLU A 353 16.76 4.28 6.93
C GLU A 353 15.79 4.92 7.94
N ALA A 354 14.92 5.82 7.47
CA ALA A 354 13.91 6.47 8.30
C ALA A 354 12.94 5.44 8.90
N PHE A 355 12.39 4.53 8.08
CA PHE A 355 11.54 3.46 8.58
C PHE A 355 12.28 2.51 9.54
N TYR A 356 13.55 2.19 9.31
CA TYR A 356 14.33 1.38 10.24
C TYR A 356 14.49 2.08 11.61
N ARG A 357 14.78 3.38 11.62
CA ARG A 357 14.83 4.16 12.85
C ARG A 357 13.48 4.23 13.57
N MET A 358 12.38 4.38 12.82
CA MET A 358 11.03 4.32 13.39
C MET A 358 10.75 2.96 14.05
N ASN A 359 11.11 1.86 13.41
CA ASN A 359 10.96 0.49 13.94
C ASN A 359 11.77 0.26 15.23
N LYS A 360 12.80 1.05 15.46
CA LYS A 360 13.66 1.01 16.65
C LYS A 360 13.33 2.10 17.69
N ALA A 361 12.39 3.01 17.35
CA ALA A 361 12.03 4.10 18.23
C ALA A 361 11.35 3.60 19.51
N ARG A 362 11.62 4.25 20.63
CA ARG A 362 11.03 3.94 21.94
C ARG A 362 10.38 5.12 22.63
N THR A 363 10.51 6.31 22.04
CA THR A 363 9.94 7.55 22.53
C THR A 363 9.40 8.38 21.37
N TYR A 364 8.54 9.34 21.69
CA TYR A 364 8.04 10.31 20.72
C TYR A 364 9.18 11.06 20.01
N GLU A 365 10.20 11.43 20.76
CA GLU A 365 11.36 12.18 20.25
C GLU A 365 12.13 11.32 19.23
N SER A 366 12.47 10.06 19.57
CA SER A 366 13.18 9.18 18.63
C SER A 366 12.34 8.82 17.38
N PHE A 367 11.02 8.75 17.51
CA PHE A 367 10.11 8.57 16.39
C PHE A 367 10.09 9.80 15.47
N THR A 368 9.98 11.01 16.05
CA THR A 368 9.97 12.25 15.28
C THR A 368 11.35 12.60 14.70
N ASP A 369 12.44 12.21 15.33
CA ASP A 369 13.80 12.35 14.76
C ASP A 369 13.95 11.56 13.45
N ALA A 370 13.31 10.38 13.36
CA ALA A 370 13.28 9.61 12.11
C ALA A 370 12.46 10.31 11.01
N LEU A 371 11.32 10.91 11.34
CA LEU A 371 10.51 11.69 10.41
C LEU A 371 11.23 12.98 9.97
N ALA A 372 11.95 13.64 10.91
CA ALA A 372 12.68 14.87 10.63
C ALA A 372 13.86 14.69 9.65
N MET A 373 14.23 13.44 9.31
CA MET A 373 15.14 13.17 8.19
C MET A 373 14.59 13.66 6.84
N GLY A 374 13.27 13.89 6.71
CA GLY A 374 12.61 14.31 5.49
C GLY A 374 12.63 13.26 4.36
N ALA A 375 12.96 12.02 4.70
CA ALA A 375 13.16 10.93 3.73
C ALA A 375 11.89 10.10 3.48
N ILE A 376 10.84 10.31 4.27
CA ILE A 376 9.48 9.80 4.00
C ILE A 376 8.69 10.99 3.44
N PRO A 377 8.47 11.05 2.12
CA PRO A 377 8.00 12.28 1.48
C PRO A 377 6.55 12.63 1.81
N SER A 378 5.76 11.67 2.20
CA SER A 378 4.32 11.83 2.48
C SER A 378 3.90 10.74 3.46
N LEU A 379 2.87 10.88 4.20
CA LEU A 379 2.07 9.99 5.05
C LEU A 379 1.61 10.74 6.30
N ASP A 380 0.35 10.59 6.66
CA ASP A 380 -0.23 11.16 7.88
C ASP A 380 -0.17 10.12 9.01
N PHE A 381 0.75 10.31 9.96
CA PHE A 381 1.02 9.35 11.04
C PHE A 381 0.16 9.63 12.27
N VAL A 382 -0.35 8.53 12.85
CA VAL A 382 -0.88 8.49 14.21
C VAL A 382 0.10 7.74 15.10
N TYR A 383 0.50 8.36 16.18
CA TYR A 383 1.42 7.86 17.20
C TYR A 383 0.70 7.65 18.53
N ALA A 384 1.08 6.62 19.25
CA ALA A 384 0.70 6.43 20.66
C ALA A 384 1.84 5.75 21.43
N ASP A 385 1.92 6.00 22.75
CA ASP A 385 2.89 5.35 23.61
C ASP A 385 2.33 4.90 24.97
N LYS A 386 3.09 4.09 25.65
CA LYS A 386 2.75 3.56 26.99
C LYS A 386 2.60 4.64 28.07
N THR A 387 3.11 5.85 27.85
CA THR A 387 3.00 6.96 28.81
C THR A 387 1.69 7.73 28.66
N GLY A 388 0.89 7.41 27.63
CA GLY A 388 -0.39 8.06 27.35
C GLY A 388 -0.30 9.19 26.33
N ARG A 389 0.90 9.48 25.78
CA ARG A 389 1.03 10.47 24.73
C ARG A 389 0.48 9.91 23.42
N ILE A 390 -0.36 10.69 22.77
CA ILE A 390 -0.86 10.44 21.42
C ILE A 390 -0.55 11.62 20.52
N ALA A 391 -0.37 11.38 19.21
CA ALA A 391 -0.18 12.46 18.26
C ALA A 391 -0.71 12.09 16.86
N ASN A 392 -1.15 13.10 16.12
CA ASN A 392 -1.30 13.06 14.67
C ASN A 392 -0.23 13.97 14.06
N ILE A 393 0.49 13.47 13.06
CA ILE A 393 1.60 14.15 12.39
C ILE A 393 1.37 14.04 10.89
N TYR A 394 0.86 15.11 10.29
CA TYR A 394 0.68 15.20 8.85
C TYR A 394 2.05 15.44 8.20
N ASN A 395 2.81 14.34 8.05
CA ASN A 395 4.17 14.39 7.54
C ASN A 395 4.17 14.65 6.02
N GLY A 396 5.11 15.48 5.58
CA GLY A 396 5.34 15.80 4.18
C GLY A 396 6.69 16.49 3.98
N THR A 397 7.36 16.18 2.88
CA THR A 397 8.58 16.88 2.45
C THR A 397 8.19 18.03 1.53
N PHE A 398 7.62 19.08 2.12
CA PHE A 398 7.03 20.21 1.42
C PHE A 398 8.08 21.13 0.79
N PRO A 399 8.08 21.35 -0.54
CA PRO A 399 8.97 22.33 -1.16
C PRO A 399 8.56 23.77 -0.77
N GLN A 400 9.55 24.61 -0.51
CA GLN A 400 9.33 26.05 -0.38
C GLN A 400 9.17 26.65 -1.78
N ARG A 401 7.97 27.02 -2.14
CA ARG A 401 7.58 27.52 -3.45
C ARG A 401 7.38 29.03 -3.41
N ASP A 402 7.78 29.70 -4.49
CA ASP A 402 7.54 31.15 -4.65
C ASP A 402 6.03 31.41 -4.84
N PRO A 403 5.38 32.17 -3.93
CA PRO A 403 3.94 32.40 -4.00
C PRO A 403 3.47 33.22 -5.20
N SER A 404 4.39 33.76 -6.00
CA SER A 404 4.06 34.50 -7.23
C SER A 404 3.62 33.62 -8.39
N HIS A 405 3.80 32.29 -8.27
CA HIS A 405 3.42 31.30 -9.27
C HIS A 405 2.22 30.44 -8.80
N ASP A 406 1.39 30.05 -9.75
CA ASP A 406 0.33 29.05 -9.50
C ASP A 406 0.90 27.63 -9.66
N TRP A 407 1.20 27.00 -8.53
CA TRP A 407 1.81 25.67 -8.47
C TRP A 407 0.82 24.51 -8.71
N THR A 408 -0.48 24.85 -8.84
CA THR A 408 -1.50 23.86 -9.22
C THR A 408 -1.57 23.64 -10.73
N GLN A 409 -0.78 24.42 -11.51
CA GLN A 409 -0.73 24.36 -12.97
C GLN A 409 0.66 23.97 -13.46
N PRO A 410 0.79 23.47 -14.71
CA PRO A 410 2.10 23.26 -15.32
C PRO A 410 2.90 24.56 -15.37
N LEU A 411 4.14 24.50 -14.89
CA LEU A 411 5.03 25.64 -14.76
C LEU A 411 5.92 25.83 -15.99
N ALA A 412 6.40 27.06 -16.20
CA ALA A 412 7.42 27.31 -17.19
C ALA A 412 8.75 26.67 -16.78
N GLY A 413 9.22 25.71 -17.57
CA GLY A 413 10.48 24.99 -17.32
C GLY A 413 11.72 25.65 -17.90
N ASN A 414 11.60 26.87 -18.43
CA ASN A 414 12.69 27.61 -19.05
C ASN A 414 13.30 28.69 -18.13
N VAL A 415 12.90 28.76 -16.86
CA VAL A 415 13.39 29.75 -15.89
C VAL A 415 13.74 29.09 -14.55
N SER A 416 14.83 29.56 -13.93
CA SER A 416 15.29 29.05 -12.61
C SER A 416 14.41 29.50 -11.44
N ALA A 417 13.52 30.46 -11.64
CA ALA A 417 12.59 30.94 -10.60
C ALA A 417 11.60 29.88 -10.14
N THR A 418 11.25 28.93 -11.03
CA THR A 418 10.30 27.83 -10.74
C THR A 418 10.97 26.57 -10.17
N LEU A 419 12.30 26.54 -10.01
CA LEU A 419 12.98 25.39 -9.41
C LEU A 419 12.80 25.35 -7.90
N TRP A 420 12.59 24.15 -7.37
CA TRP A 420 12.66 23.91 -5.93
C TRP A 420 14.08 24.14 -5.43
N LYS A 421 14.23 24.91 -4.36
CA LYS A 421 15.53 25.24 -3.76
C LYS A 421 15.69 24.66 -2.37
N THR A 422 14.64 24.69 -1.58
CA THR A 422 14.60 24.29 -0.18
C THR A 422 13.26 23.65 0.15
N TYR A 423 13.21 23.00 1.32
CA TYR A 423 11.98 22.42 1.86
C TYR A 423 11.63 23.07 3.20
N PHE A 424 10.37 23.01 3.59
CA PHE A 424 9.95 23.39 4.93
C PHE A 424 10.55 22.39 5.94
N PRO A 425 11.06 22.88 7.09
CA PRO A 425 11.55 21.98 8.13
C PRO A 425 10.40 21.17 8.75
N PHE A 426 10.71 19.99 9.28
CA PHE A 426 9.74 19.11 9.95
C PHE A 426 9.00 19.83 11.10
N ALA A 427 9.58 20.85 11.70
CA ALA A 427 8.93 21.66 12.73
C ALA A 427 7.65 22.34 12.24
N ASP A 428 7.58 22.69 10.95
CA ASP A 428 6.50 23.47 10.33
C ASP A 428 5.38 22.63 9.71
N VAL A 429 5.45 21.28 9.76
CA VAL A 429 4.34 20.43 9.29
C VAL A 429 3.16 20.45 10.28
N PRO A 430 1.90 20.29 9.82
CA PRO A 430 0.75 20.23 10.72
C PRO A 430 0.86 19.07 11.71
N LYS A 431 0.65 19.35 12.99
CA LYS A 431 0.73 18.33 14.07
C LYS A 431 -0.28 18.61 15.18
N VAL A 432 -0.84 17.54 15.74
CA VAL A 432 -1.57 17.55 17.00
C VAL A 432 -0.85 16.65 17.98
N VAL A 433 -0.42 17.17 19.11
CA VAL A 433 0.33 16.39 20.12
C VAL A 433 -0.35 16.51 21.48
N ALA A 434 -0.68 15.38 22.08
CA ALA A 434 -1.34 15.26 23.37
C ALA A 434 -2.53 16.22 23.53
N PRO A 435 -3.53 16.19 22.62
CA PRO A 435 -4.65 17.12 22.66
C PRO A 435 -5.52 16.88 23.90
N GLY A 436 -6.09 17.95 24.45
CA GLY A 436 -7.00 17.86 25.61
C GLY A 436 -8.31 17.12 25.30
N SER A 437 -8.65 16.89 24.04
CA SER A 437 -9.74 16.02 23.59
C SER A 437 -9.54 14.55 23.96
N GLY A 438 -8.27 14.11 24.10
CA GLY A 438 -7.89 12.74 24.44
C GLY A 438 -7.96 11.74 23.28
N PHE A 439 -8.04 12.19 22.04
CA PHE A 439 -7.97 11.33 20.86
C PHE A 439 -7.38 12.03 19.64
N VAL A 440 -6.87 11.26 18.68
CA VAL A 440 -6.48 11.71 17.34
C VAL A 440 -6.86 10.64 16.33
N ILE A 441 -7.18 11.08 15.10
CA ILE A 441 -7.50 10.19 13.96
C ILE A 441 -6.70 10.58 12.72
N SER A 442 -6.49 9.61 11.84
CA SER A 442 -6.03 9.77 10.46
C SER A 442 -6.81 8.78 9.57
N ALA A 443 -7.48 9.27 8.54
CA ALA A 443 -8.37 8.47 7.70
C ALA A 443 -8.42 8.99 6.25
N ASN A 444 -7.27 9.30 5.64
CA ASN A 444 -7.16 9.96 4.34
C ASN A 444 -7.97 11.26 4.28
N ALA A 445 -7.78 12.10 5.27
CA ALA A 445 -8.56 13.31 5.47
C ALA A 445 -7.66 14.47 5.91
N THR A 446 -8.22 15.66 5.92
CA THR A 446 -7.53 16.88 6.34
C THR A 446 -6.93 16.76 7.75
N PRO A 447 -5.71 17.28 7.99
CA PRO A 447 -5.15 17.38 9.35
C PRO A 447 -5.86 18.44 10.20
N PHE A 448 -6.66 19.31 9.59
CA PHE A 448 -7.38 20.38 10.27
C PHE A 448 -8.64 19.90 11.03
N GLN A 449 -8.93 18.61 10.94
CA GLN A 449 -10.02 17.92 11.63
C GLN A 449 -9.58 16.51 12.07
N SER A 450 -8.41 16.39 12.68
CA SER A 450 -7.87 15.11 13.19
C SER A 450 -8.22 14.85 14.66
N THR A 451 -8.88 15.80 15.31
CA THR A 451 -9.37 15.73 16.70
C THR A 451 -10.51 16.74 16.89
N SER A 452 -11.01 16.92 18.13
CA SER A 452 -11.99 17.97 18.43
C SER A 452 -11.34 19.36 18.53
N ASP A 453 -12.09 20.40 18.14
CA ASP A 453 -11.71 21.79 18.41
C ASP A 453 -11.63 22.09 19.93
N PRO A 454 -10.75 22.98 20.37
CA PRO A 454 -9.87 23.87 19.57
C PRO A 454 -8.46 23.30 19.31
N PHE A 455 -8.26 21.98 19.39
CA PHE A 455 -6.94 21.35 19.36
C PHE A 455 -6.43 21.08 17.94
N ASN A 456 -7.25 21.26 16.92
CA ASN A 456 -6.83 21.11 15.53
C ASN A 456 -5.88 22.22 15.10
N PRO A 457 -4.91 21.94 14.21
CA PRO A 457 -4.14 22.97 13.51
C PRO A 457 -5.10 23.90 12.73
N LYS A 458 -4.73 25.16 12.58
CA LYS A 458 -5.52 26.11 11.81
C LYS A 458 -4.98 26.17 10.37
N GLU A 459 -5.88 26.03 9.39
CA GLU A 459 -5.51 26.03 7.97
C GLU A 459 -4.70 27.29 7.58
N GLU A 460 -5.10 28.46 8.11
CA GLU A 460 -4.47 29.75 7.82
C GLU A 460 -3.02 29.87 8.35
N ALA A 461 -2.59 28.93 9.20
CA ALA A 461 -1.22 28.90 9.70
C ALA A 461 -0.23 28.30 8.69
N PHE A 462 -0.72 27.68 7.61
CA PHE A 462 0.10 26.98 6.64
C PHE A 462 -0.01 27.63 5.26
N PRO A 463 1.10 27.77 4.51
CA PRO A 463 1.06 28.29 3.16
C PRO A 463 0.18 27.44 2.23
N SER A 464 -0.66 28.06 1.42
CA SER A 464 -1.50 27.38 0.43
C SER A 464 -0.70 26.56 -0.58
N SER A 465 0.59 26.94 -0.82
CA SER A 465 1.53 26.21 -1.67
C SER A 465 1.92 24.82 -1.15
N MET A 466 1.60 24.49 0.10
CA MET A 466 1.71 23.11 0.60
C MET A 466 0.64 22.19 0.02
N GLY A 467 -0.48 22.73 -0.48
CA GLY A 467 -1.57 21.99 -1.10
C GLY A 467 -2.17 20.92 -0.19
N ILE A 468 -2.29 21.25 1.12
CA ILE A 468 -2.88 20.32 2.11
C ILE A 468 -4.38 20.20 1.83
N GLU A 469 -4.87 18.98 1.80
CA GLU A 469 -6.30 18.70 1.61
C GLU A 469 -7.16 19.21 2.76
N THR A 470 -8.37 19.69 2.44
CA THR A 470 -9.34 20.23 3.41
C THR A 470 -10.58 19.36 3.57
N GLY A 471 -10.71 18.28 2.78
CA GLY A 471 -11.85 17.38 2.80
C GLY A 471 -11.81 16.32 3.89
N LEU A 472 -12.98 15.78 4.24
CA LEU A 472 -13.14 14.62 5.11
C LEU A 472 -13.65 13.42 4.31
N SER A 473 -13.05 12.25 4.52
CA SER A 473 -13.61 10.97 4.09
C SER A 473 -14.83 10.61 4.94
N ASN A 474 -15.66 9.67 4.48
CA ASN A 474 -16.77 9.17 5.32
C ASN A 474 -16.22 8.51 6.61
N ARG A 475 -15.11 7.76 6.53
CA ARG A 475 -14.44 7.17 7.70
C ARG A 475 -14.06 8.21 8.73
N ALA A 476 -13.49 9.34 8.31
CA ALA A 476 -13.15 10.45 9.22
C ALA A 476 -14.37 11.03 9.88
N ARG A 477 -15.46 11.33 9.12
CA ARG A 477 -16.73 11.84 9.65
C ARG A 477 -17.34 10.89 10.70
N ARG A 478 -17.40 9.58 10.37
CA ARG A 478 -17.93 8.57 11.28
C ARG A 478 -17.08 8.40 12.53
N ALA A 479 -15.75 8.31 12.40
CA ALA A 479 -14.84 8.18 13.54
C ALA A 479 -14.96 9.39 14.49
N LEU A 480 -14.95 10.62 13.96
CA LEU A 480 -15.15 11.83 14.75
C LEU A 480 -16.49 11.79 15.49
N SER A 481 -17.59 11.51 14.79
CA SER A 481 -18.93 11.48 15.39
C SER A 481 -19.06 10.46 16.53
N LEU A 482 -18.52 9.25 16.35
CA LEU A 482 -18.57 8.18 17.36
C LEU A 482 -17.71 8.52 18.58
N ILE A 483 -16.47 8.96 18.34
CA ILE A 483 -15.51 9.23 19.41
C ILE A 483 -15.88 10.50 20.18
N GLU A 484 -16.32 11.57 19.51
CA GLU A 484 -16.76 12.81 20.18
C GLU A 484 -17.96 12.59 21.09
N GLY A 485 -18.87 11.72 20.67
CA GLY A 485 -20.06 11.36 21.43
C GLY A 485 -19.79 10.57 22.73
N ASP A 486 -18.61 9.92 22.82
CA ASP A 486 -18.26 9.06 23.95
C ASP A 486 -17.13 9.65 24.79
N ARG A 487 -17.39 9.88 26.08
CA ARG A 487 -16.43 10.47 27.03
C ARG A 487 -15.64 9.44 27.83
N SER A 488 -15.95 8.14 27.71
CA SER A 488 -15.36 7.07 28.52
C SER A 488 -15.30 5.76 27.75
N ILE A 489 -14.48 5.75 26.71
CA ILE A 489 -14.37 4.69 25.71
C ILE A 489 -13.82 3.41 26.35
N THR A 490 -14.61 2.33 26.33
CA THR A 490 -14.15 1.01 26.73
C THR A 490 -13.39 0.32 25.57
N ALA A 491 -12.69 -0.79 25.87
CA ALA A 491 -12.07 -1.62 24.83
C ALA A 491 -13.11 -2.18 23.84
N ALA A 492 -14.31 -2.50 24.33
CA ALA A 492 -15.40 -3.01 23.50
C ALA A 492 -15.96 -1.92 22.57
N ASP A 493 -16.18 -0.69 23.08
CA ASP A 493 -16.63 0.45 22.28
C ASP A 493 -15.61 0.74 21.17
N PHE A 494 -14.32 0.78 21.51
CA PHE A 494 -13.27 1.06 20.52
C PHE A 494 -13.20 0.02 19.40
N LYS A 495 -13.41 -1.27 19.72
CA LYS A 495 -13.55 -2.33 18.71
C LYS A 495 -14.81 -2.13 17.86
N SER A 496 -15.94 -1.80 18.50
CA SER A 496 -17.20 -1.57 17.79
C SER A 496 -17.10 -0.41 16.80
N TYR A 497 -16.38 0.66 17.15
CA TYR A 497 -16.15 1.78 16.22
C TYR A 497 -15.36 1.36 14.98
N LYS A 498 -14.33 0.49 15.13
CA LYS A 498 -13.60 -0.04 13.97
C LYS A 498 -14.50 -0.80 13.00
N PHE A 499 -15.47 -1.54 13.51
CA PHE A 499 -16.35 -2.36 12.69
C PHE A 499 -17.71 -1.71 12.39
N ASP A 500 -17.84 -0.39 12.62
CA ASP A 500 -19.02 0.39 12.18
C ASP A 500 -19.12 0.36 10.65
N ALA A 501 -20.27 -0.09 10.16
CA ALA A 501 -20.55 -0.30 8.76
C ALA A 501 -21.45 0.76 8.16
N CYS A 502 -21.52 1.96 8.78
CA CYS A 502 -22.46 3.00 8.40
C CYS A 502 -21.78 4.19 7.72
N TYR A 503 -22.58 4.96 6.99
CA TYR A 503 -22.17 6.20 6.32
C TYR A 503 -22.74 7.41 7.07
N ALA A 504 -21.96 8.49 7.11
CA ALA A 504 -22.42 9.76 7.65
C ALA A 504 -23.52 10.35 6.75
N PRO A 505 -24.53 11.05 7.32
CA PRO A 505 -25.64 11.62 6.55
C PRO A 505 -25.22 12.67 5.51
N ASP A 506 -24.04 13.26 5.67
CA ASP A 506 -23.42 14.27 4.81
C ASP A 506 -22.29 13.69 3.92
N SER A 507 -22.14 12.36 3.86
CA SER A 507 -21.23 11.70 2.93
C SER A 507 -21.73 11.78 1.49
N ASP A 508 -20.81 11.73 0.51
CA ASP A 508 -21.15 11.74 -0.92
C ASP A 508 -22.13 10.62 -1.28
N LEU A 509 -21.96 9.44 -0.66
CA LEU A 509 -22.88 8.31 -0.82
C LEU A 509 -24.29 8.67 -0.33
N ALA A 510 -24.40 9.20 0.89
CA ALA A 510 -25.69 9.55 1.48
C ALA A 510 -26.42 10.63 0.67
N VAL A 511 -25.68 11.63 0.19
CA VAL A 511 -26.22 12.69 -0.68
C VAL A 511 -26.76 12.11 -2.00
N LEU A 512 -26.00 11.21 -2.64
CA LEU A 512 -26.45 10.56 -3.89
C LEU A 512 -27.69 9.68 -3.66
N ILE A 513 -27.70 8.88 -2.60
CA ILE A 513 -28.85 8.01 -2.28
C ILE A 513 -30.09 8.83 -1.97
N LYS A 514 -29.94 9.93 -1.23
CA LYS A 514 -31.05 10.87 -0.95
C LYS A 514 -31.61 11.46 -2.23
N ASP A 515 -30.75 11.94 -3.16
CA ASP A 515 -31.19 12.45 -4.46
C ASP A 515 -32.01 11.41 -5.23
N LEU A 516 -31.53 10.17 -5.31
CA LEU A 516 -32.24 9.08 -5.96
C LEU A 516 -33.57 8.72 -5.26
N ALA A 517 -33.60 8.72 -3.92
CA ALA A 517 -34.78 8.40 -3.15
C ALA A 517 -35.93 9.43 -3.30
N GLU A 518 -35.57 10.71 -3.51
CA GLU A 518 -36.51 11.82 -3.63
C GLU A 518 -37.07 12.03 -5.06
N ARG A 519 -36.49 11.34 -6.06
CA ARG A 519 -36.95 11.46 -7.47
C ARG A 519 -38.35 10.87 -7.68
N ASN A 520 -39.05 11.45 -8.63
CA ASN A 520 -40.35 10.94 -9.05
C ASN A 520 -40.20 9.87 -10.14
N TYR A 521 -40.63 8.66 -9.83
CA TYR A 521 -40.58 7.49 -10.72
C TYR A 521 -41.97 7.06 -11.21
N ALA A 522 -42.98 7.95 -11.12
CA ALA A 522 -44.37 7.62 -11.50
C ALA A 522 -44.48 6.99 -12.89
N GLY A 523 -45.14 5.84 -12.98
CA GLY A 523 -45.30 5.08 -14.21
C GLY A 523 -44.19 4.05 -14.48
N ASP A 524 -43.22 3.89 -13.59
CA ASP A 524 -42.16 2.90 -13.64
C ASP A 524 -42.12 2.07 -12.36
N ALA A 525 -42.89 0.99 -12.35
CA ALA A 525 -43.08 0.17 -11.12
C ALA A 525 -41.76 -0.35 -10.52
N LEU A 526 -40.75 -0.66 -11.34
CA LEU A 526 -39.46 -1.13 -10.88
C LEU A 526 -38.71 -0.02 -10.10
N LEU A 527 -38.65 1.18 -10.66
CA LEU A 527 -38.00 2.31 -10.02
C LEU A 527 -38.81 2.91 -8.86
N GLU A 528 -40.15 2.85 -8.91
CA GLU A 528 -41.01 3.23 -7.77
C GLU A 528 -40.69 2.38 -6.55
N GLU A 529 -40.60 1.04 -6.71
CA GLU A 529 -40.23 0.11 -5.64
C GLU A 529 -38.81 0.32 -5.18
N ALA A 530 -37.84 0.46 -6.12
CA ALA A 530 -36.45 0.78 -5.77
C ALA A 530 -36.34 2.09 -4.96
N GLY A 531 -37.04 3.15 -5.37
CA GLY A 531 -37.12 4.42 -4.61
C GLY A 531 -37.74 4.25 -3.22
N HIS A 532 -38.72 3.35 -3.05
CA HIS A 532 -39.26 3.02 -1.72
C HIS A 532 -38.24 2.34 -0.82
N ILE A 533 -37.38 1.47 -1.37
CA ILE A 533 -36.29 0.83 -0.63
C ILE A 533 -35.25 1.87 -0.21
N LEU A 534 -34.81 2.73 -1.14
CA LEU A 534 -33.82 3.78 -0.85
C LEU A 534 -34.31 4.77 0.21
N ARG A 535 -35.59 5.13 0.24
CA ARG A 535 -36.15 6.01 1.30
C ARG A 535 -36.11 5.41 2.69
N ARG A 536 -36.07 4.09 2.82
CA ARG A 536 -36.01 3.37 4.11
C ARG A 536 -34.61 2.91 4.47
N TYR A 537 -33.63 3.12 3.58
CA TYR A 537 -32.25 2.76 3.82
C TYR A 537 -31.66 3.65 4.92
N ASP A 538 -31.09 3.03 5.92
CA ASP A 538 -30.52 3.69 7.12
C ASP A 538 -29.03 4.07 6.99
N LEU A 539 -28.48 4.03 5.80
CA LEU A 539 -27.09 4.28 5.45
C LEU A 539 -26.09 3.27 6.06
N CYS A 540 -26.53 2.08 6.47
CA CYS A 540 -25.67 1.05 7.04
C CYS A 540 -25.61 -0.19 6.14
N THR A 541 -24.48 -0.90 6.20
CA THR A 541 -24.20 -2.09 5.38
C THR A 541 -23.97 -3.31 6.28
N GLU A 542 -24.80 -3.45 7.31
CA GLU A 542 -24.85 -4.67 8.12
C GLU A 542 -25.37 -5.86 7.30
N LYS A 543 -25.01 -7.09 7.72
CA LYS A 543 -25.35 -8.32 6.99
C LYS A 543 -26.85 -8.46 6.70
N GLU A 544 -27.70 -8.03 7.61
CA GLU A 544 -29.15 -8.13 7.55
C GLU A 544 -29.82 -6.99 6.79
N ASN A 545 -29.08 -5.95 6.41
CA ASN A 545 -29.63 -4.78 5.77
C ASN A 545 -30.16 -5.10 4.36
N ARG A 546 -31.40 -4.73 4.09
CA ARG A 546 -32.09 -4.99 2.83
C ARG A 546 -32.05 -3.83 1.83
N GLY A 547 -31.74 -2.63 2.30
CA GLY A 547 -31.56 -1.46 1.44
C GLY A 547 -30.16 -1.37 0.84
N ALA A 548 -29.18 -1.94 1.54
CA ALA A 548 -27.77 -1.85 1.17
C ALA A 548 -27.43 -2.34 -0.25
N PRO A 549 -27.96 -3.47 -0.77
CA PRO A 549 -27.60 -3.92 -2.11
C PRO A 549 -27.89 -2.88 -3.20
N LEU A 550 -29.09 -2.33 -3.25
CA LEU A 550 -29.44 -1.31 -4.24
C LEU A 550 -28.69 0.00 -4.00
N ALA A 551 -28.66 0.47 -2.75
CA ALA A 551 -28.04 1.74 -2.40
C ALA A 551 -26.53 1.70 -2.67
N LEU A 552 -25.82 0.74 -2.08
CA LEU A 552 -24.36 0.70 -2.13
C LEU A 552 -23.83 0.40 -3.53
N LEU A 553 -24.36 -0.62 -4.22
CA LEU A 553 -23.90 -0.96 -5.57
C LEU A 553 -24.14 0.18 -6.58
N THR A 554 -25.28 0.89 -6.44
CA THR A 554 -25.55 2.08 -7.25
C THR A 554 -24.56 3.18 -6.95
N ALA A 555 -24.35 3.51 -5.66
CA ALA A 555 -23.47 4.60 -5.25
C ALA A 555 -22.02 4.34 -5.62
N ILE A 556 -21.50 3.13 -5.34
CA ILE A 556 -20.12 2.75 -5.70
C ILE A 556 -19.90 2.92 -7.21
N THR A 557 -20.79 2.40 -8.04
CA THR A 557 -20.63 2.48 -9.50
C THR A 557 -20.58 3.92 -10.01
N VAL A 558 -21.36 4.81 -9.41
CA VAL A 558 -21.40 6.23 -9.81
C VAL A 558 -20.19 6.99 -9.26
N LEU A 559 -19.86 6.83 -7.98
CA LEU A 559 -18.81 7.61 -7.32
C LEU A 559 -17.40 7.16 -7.72
N GLN A 560 -17.17 5.85 -7.91
CA GLN A 560 -15.88 5.37 -8.40
C GLN A 560 -15.56 5.82 -9.83
N ALA A 561 -16.56 6.09 -10.66
CA ALA A 561 -16.31 6.68 -11.98
C ALA A 561 -15.71 8.08 -11.85
N ASP A 562 -16.25 8.90 -10.93
CA ASP A 562 -15.70 10.24 -10.64
C ASP A 562 -14.26 10.15 -10.08
N GLU A 563 -14.01 9.26 -9.12
CA GLU A 563 -12.69 9.05 -8.53
C GLU A 563 -11.64 8.60 -9.56
N GLN A 564 -12.06 7.83 -10.57
CA GLN A 564 -11.19 7.31 -11.62
C GLN A 564 -11.09 8.24 -12.84
N GLY A 565 -11.67 9.46 -12.77
CA GLY A 565 -11.70 10.40 -13.90
C GLY A 565 -12.44 9.87 -15.13
N ARG A 566 -13.33 8.88 -14.95
CA ARG A 566 -14.17 8.34 -16.01
C ARG A 566 -15.47 9.13 -16.11
N PRO A 567 -16.10 9.18 -17.30
CA PRO A 567 -17.41 9.81 -17.43
C PRO A 567 -18.39 9.24 -16.41
N ARG A 568 -19.01 10.11 -15.63
CA ARG A 568 -19.99 9.72 -14.60
C ARG A 568 -21.20 9.08 -15.26
N PRO A 569 -21.56 7.83 -14.91
CA PRO A 569 -22.76 7.18 -15.45
C PRO A 569 -24.03 7.86 -14.90
N GLU A 570 -25.11 7.79 -15.65
CA GLU A 570 -26.40 8.35 -15.21
C GLU A 570 -26.94 7.54 -14.02
N PRO A 571 -27.12 8.14 -12.82
CA PRO A 571 -27.42 7.39 -11.59
C PRO A 571 -28.71 6.57 -11.63
N VAL A 572 -29.78 7.07 -12.31
CA VAL A 572 -31.04 6.33 -12.43
C VAL A 572 -30.88 5.11 -13.33
N ALA A 573 -30.07 5.21 -14.39
CA ALA A 573 -29.79 4.05 -15.24
C ALA A 573 -29.01 2.97 -14.50
N VAL A 574 -28.06 3.36 -13.64
CA VAL A 574 -27.32 2.43 -12.77
C VAL A 574 -28.26 1.77 -11.76
N LEU A 575 -29.12 2.55 -11.07
CA LEU A 575 -30.13 2.04 -10.14
C LEU A 575 -31.05 1.01 -10.81
N ARG A 576 -31.56 1.34 -12.01
CA ARG A 576 -32.39 0.43 -12.81
C ARG A 576 -31.64 -0.87 -13.11
N GLY A 577 -30.39 -0.79 -13.50
CA GLY A 577 -29.56 -1.95 -13.80
C GLY A 577 -29.45 -2.90 -12.61
N PHE A 578 -29.16 -2.38 -11.40
CA PHE A 578 -29.10 -3.21 -10.20
C PHE A 578 -30.47 -3.70 -9.74
N ALA A 579 -31.52 -2.88 -9.80
CA ALA A 579 -32.89 -3.32 -9.50
C ALA A 579 -33.32 -4.51 -10.41
N THR A 580 -33.02 -4.45 -11.70
CA THR A 580 -33.30 -5.56 -12.64
C THR A 580 -32.50 -6.82 -12.24
N ARG A 581 -31.20 -6.70 -11.89
CA ARG A 581 -30.38 -7.83 -11.48
C ARG A 581 -30.84 -8.44 -10.15
N MET A 582 -31.19 -7.61 -9.16
CA MET A 582 -31.74 -8.11 -7.89
C MET A 582 -33.02 -8.91 -8.12
N LEU A 583 -33.91 -8.42 -8.97
CA LEU A 583 -35.13 -9.15 -9.32
C LEU A 583 -34.83 -10.46 -10.05
N GLU A 584 -33.88 -10.45 -10.99
CA GLU A 584 -33.46 -11.63 -11.77
C GLU A 584 -32.88 -12.73 -10.91
N TYR A 585 -31.94 -12.40 -9.99
CA TYR A 585 -31.21 -13.40 -9.21
C TYR A 585 -31.91 -13.77 -7.90
N PHE A 586 -32.62 -12.84 -7.26
CA PHE A 586 -33.24 -13.07 -5.95
C PHE A 586 -34.76 -13.08 -5.96
N GLY A 587 -35.42 -12.78 -7.12
CA GLY A 587 -36.86 -12.68 -7.23
C GLY A 587 -37.47 -11.50 -6.45
N ARG A 588 -36.64 -10.59 -5.93
CA ARG A 588 -37.04 -9.40 -5.16
C ARG A 588 -35.95 -8.32 -5.26
N LEU A 589 -36.34 -7.06 -4.99
CA LEU A 589 -35.40 -5.93 -5.05
C LEU A 589 -34.56 -5.73 -3.77
N ASP A 590 -34.95 -6.37 -2.67
CA ASP A 590 -34.41 -6.18 -1.33
C ASP A 590 -33.78 -7.47 -0.74
N PRO A 591 -32.85 -8.17 -1.43
CA PRO A 591 -32.08 -9.19 -0.74
C PRO A 591 -31.31 -8.57 0.42
N THR A 592 -30.91 -9.35 1.42
CA THR A 592 -30.02 -8.86 2.48
C THR A 592 -28.62 -8.62 1.95
N TRP A 593 -27.85 -7.73 2.60
CA TRP A 593 -26.45 -7.51 2.22
C TRP A 593 -25.64 -8.81 2.32
N ALA A 594 -25.93 -9.67 3.30
CA ALA A 594 -25.31 -11.00 3.43
C ALA A 594 -25.52 -11.92 2.22
N GLU A 595 -26.65 -11.81 1.51
CA GLU A 595 -26.92 -12.59 0.31
C GLU A 595 -26.07 -12.12 -0.88
N VAL A 596 -25.68 -10.85 -0.90
CA VAL A 596 -25.00 -10.20 -2.02
C VAL A 596 -23.50 -10.06 -1.79
N SER A 597 -23.07 -9.64 -0.60
CA SER A 597 -21.66 -9.35 -0.25
C SER A 597 -20.95 -10.61 0.23
N ARG A 598 -19.85 -11.01 -0.46
CA ARG A 598 -19.15 -12.28 -0.19
C ARG A 598 -17.65 -12.12 -0.04
N LEU A 599 -17.10 -12.76 0.99
CA LEU A 599 -15.66 -13.03 1.12
C LEU A 599 -15.38 -14.44 0.61
N ARG A 600 -14.63 -14.56 -0.49
CA ARG A 600 -14.34 -15.85 -1.13
C ARG A 600 -12.86 -16.12 -1.25
N ARG A 601 -12.42 -17.29 -0.76
CA ARG A 601 -11.06 -17.79 -0.97
C ARG A 601 -11.00 -19.33 -0.85
N GLY A 602 -10.61 -20.02 -1.92
CA GLY A 602 -10.65 -21.49 -1.97
C GLY A 602 -12.06 -22.00 -1.75
N THR A 603 -12.26 -22.81 -0.71
CA THR A 603 -13.57 -23.35 -0.31
C THR A 603 -14.38 -22.44 0.62
N VAL A 604 -13.78 -21.32 1.06
CA VAL A 604 -14.44 -20.36 1.95
C VAL A 604 -15.32 -19.43 1.14
N ASP A 605 -16.58 -19.27 1.54
CA ASP A 605 -17.57 -18.32 1.01
C ASP A 605 -18.43 -17.81 2.16
N LEU A 606 -18.13 -16.61 2.66
CA LEU A 606 -18.73 -16.02 3.86
C LEU A 606 -19.40 -14.68 3.54
N PRO A 607 -20.54 -14.36 4.19
CA PRO A 607 -21.17 -13.05 4.08
C PRO A 607 -20.36 -12.00 4.82
N LEU A 608 -20.30 -10.78 4.26
CA LEU A 608 -19.63 -9.63 4.87
C LEU A 608 -20.59 -8.47 5.14
N SER A 609 -20.38 -7.75 6.26
CA SER A 609 -20.78 -6.37 6.45
C SER A 609 -19.72 -5.41 5.95
N GLY A 610 -20.07 -4.13 5.79
CA GLY A 610 -19.14 -3.08 5.37
C GLY A 610 -19.28 -2.70 3.91
N GLY A 611 -18.56 -1.67 3.53
CA GLY A 611 -18.52 -1.13 2.17
C GLY A 611 -17.40 -0.10 2.02
N PRO A 612 -17.11 0.38 0.80
CA PRO A 612 -16.04 1.33 0.55
C PRO A 612 -16.20 2.62 1.35
N ASP A 613 -15.11 3.10 1.94
CA ASP A 613 -15.06 4.29 2.79
C ASP A 613 -15.94 4.24 4.06
N ALA A 614 -16.45 3.06 4.48
CA ALA A 614 -16.97 2.85 5.84
C ALA A 614 -15.81 2.61 6.82
N LEU A 615 -16.04 2.71 8.14
CA LEU A 615 -15.02 2.31 9.13
C LEU A 615 -14.69 0.81 8.99
N ARG A 616 -15.71 0.01 8.68
CA ARG A 616 -15.55 -1.34 8.15
C ARG A 616 -15.36 -1.26 6.62
N ASP A 617 -14.16 -0.91 6.19
CA ASP A 617 -13.88 -0.71 4.76
C ASP A 617 -13.77 -2.03 4.02
N ILE A 618 -14.63 -2.22 3.02
CA ILE A 618 -14.62 -3.38 2.12
C ILE A 618 -14.78 -2.89 0.68
N GLU A 619 -13.82 -3.25 -0.15
CA GLU A 619 -13.86 -3.00 -1.58
C GLU A 619 -14.29 -4.25 -2.34
N PHE A 620 -15.11 -4.06 -3.36
CA PHE A 620 -15.72 -5.14 -4.13
C PHE A 620 -15.28 -5.12 -5.58
N GLU A 621 -15.33 -6.30 -6.23
CA GLU A 621 -15.30 -6.36 -7.68
C GLU A 621 -16.43 -5.52 -8.28
N PRO A 622 -16.21 -4.91 -9.45
CA PRO A 622 -17.26 -4.10 -10.10
C PRO A 622 -18.51 -4.91 -10.42
N GLY A 623 -19.66 -4.44 -9.94
CA GLY A 623 -20.97 -5.05 -10.22
C GLY A 623 -21.26 -6.32 -9.41
N VAL A 624 -22.02 -7.21 -9.99
CA VAL A 624 -22.35 -8.53 -9.44
C VAL A 624 -22.08 -9.63 -10.49
N ASP A 625 -21.72 -10.81 -10.00
CA ASP A 625 -21.46 -12.01 -10.82
C ASP A 625 -22.76 -12.68 -11.30
N ASP A 626 -22.62 -13.85 -11.97
CA ASP A 626 -23.74 -14.64 -12.51
C ASP A 626 -24.66 -15.24 -11.43
N THR A 627 -24.33 -15.08 -10.16
CA THR A 627 -25.17 -15.49 -9.01
C THR A 627 -25.82 -14.31 -8.31
N GLY A 628 -25.62 -13.09 -8.80
CA GLY A 628 -26.11 -11.86 -8.19
C GLY A 628 -25.28 -11.37 -7.00
N THR A 629 -24.09 -11.96 -6.77
CA THR A 629 -23.22 -11.62 -5.64
C THR A 629 -22.03 -10.78 -6.07
N THR A 630 -21.47 -10.00 -5.15
CA THR A 630 -20.20 -9.29 -5.33
C THR A 630 -19.15 -9.82 -4.39
N ARG A 631 -17.90 -9.92 -4.87
CA ARG A 631 -16.77 -10.44 -4.11
C ARG A 631 -15.94 -9.31 -3.54
N ALA A 632 -15.64 -9.42 -2.25
CA ALA A 632 -14.67 -8.54 -1.59
C ALA A 632 -13.25 -8.84 -2.11
N VAL A 633 -12.51 -7.80 -2.51
CA VAL A 633 -11.14 -7.90 -3.06
C VAL A 633 -10.14 -7.00 -2.36
N GLY A 634 -10.62 -6.09 -1.52
CA GLY A 634 -9.80 -5.11 -0.81
C GLY A 634 -10.57 -4.48 0.35
N GLY A 635 -9.97 -3.46 0.94
CA GLY A 635 -10.45 -2.78 2.13
C GLY A 635 -9.57 -3.06 3.33
N ASP A 636 -10.14 -3.46 4.45
CA ASP A 636 -9.43 -3.78 5.71
C ASP A 636 -8.40 -4.91 5.51
N ALA A 637 -7.23 -4.60 4.98
CA ALA A 637 -6.22 -5.62 4.64
C ALA A 637 -5.46 -6.14 5.85
N LEU A 638 -5.35 -5.34 6.92
CA LEU A 638 -4.87 -5.73 8.23
C LEU A 638 -5.53 -4.83 9.27
N THR A 639 -6.04 -5.39 10.33
CA THR A 639 -6.50 -4.64 11.51
C THR A 639 -5.66 -5.06 12.71
N VAL A 640 -5.04 -4.09 13.38
CA VAL A 640 -4.27 -4.29 14.61
C VAL A 640 -4.77 -3.31 15.67
N LEU A 641 -5.07 -3.81 16.84
CA LEU A 641 -5.39 -3.04 18.02
C LEU A 641 -4.31 -3.26 19.07
N SER A 642 -3.53 -2.21 19.35
CA SER A 642 -2.52 -2.21 20.41
C SER A 642 -3.03 -1.45 21.63
N THR A 643 -2.85 -2.03 22.81
CA THR A 643 -3.26 -1.45 24.08
C THR A 643 -2.11 -1.49 25.08
N TRP A 644 -1.82 -0.35 25.69
CA TRP A 644 -0.93 -0.23 26.84
C TRP A 644 -1.82 0.06 28.06
N SER A 645 -1.95 -0.92 28.94
CA SER A 645 -2.74 -0.79 30.15
C SER A 645 -2.11 0.21 31.15
N ARG A 646 -2.88 0.64 32.12
CA ARG A 646 -2.42 1.60 33.14
C ARG A 646 -1.22 1.11 33.96
N ASP A 647 -1.07 -0.22 34.11
CA ASP A 647 0.06 -0.89 34.79
C ASP A 647 1.20 -1.22 33.83
N GLY A 648 1.15 -0.75 32.57
CA GLY A 648 2.23 -0.83 31.57
C GLY A 648 2.26 -2.15 30.81
N GLN A 649 1.25 -3.01 30.91
CA GLN A 649 1.19 -4.22 30.09
C GLN A 649 0.81 -3.86 28.66
N TRP A 650 1.51 -4.47 27.70
CA TRP A 650 1.27 -4.32 26.28
C TRP A 650 0.50 -5.53 25.75
N GLN A 651 -0.58 -5.29 25.03
CA GLN A 651 -1.44 -6.28 24.40
C GLN A 651 -1.67 -5.91 22.93
N VAL A 652 -1.75 -6.91 22.06
CA VAL A 652 -2.04 -6.75 20.64
C VAL A 652 -3.09 -7.76 20.20
N GLU A 653 -4.11 -7.24 19.53
CA GLU A 653 -5.11 -8.05 18.84
C GLU A 653 -5.09 -7.72 17.35
N SER A 654 -5.32 -8.70 16.48
CA SER A 654 -5.22 -8.48 15.03
C SER A 654 -6.10 -9.42 14.23
N VAL A 655 -6.30 -9.09 12.95
CA VAL A 655 -6.90 -9.97 11.94
C VAL A 655 -6.49 -9.55 10.54
N VAL A 656 -6.31 -10.52 9.65
CA VAL A 656 -6.21 -10.34 8.19
C VAL A 656 -7.42 -10.97 7.50
N PRO A 657 -7.77 -10.56 6.25
CA PRO A 657 -8.99 -11.02 5.58
C PRO A 657 -9.07 -12.53 5.35
N TYR A 658 -7.90 -13.15 5.17
CA TYR A 658 -7.82 -14.56 4.79
C TYR A 658 -7.04 -15.38 5.80
N GLY A 659 -5.73 -15.30 5.77
CA GLY A 659 -4.77 -16.00 6.61
C GLY A 659 -3.36 -15.58 6.28
N SER A 660 -2.37 -16.18 6.92
CA SER A 660 -0.96 -15.76 6.81
C SER A 660 -0.27 -16.24 5.53
N SER A 661 -0.88 -17.15 4.75
CA SER A 661 -0.26 -17.71 3.55
C SER A 661 -1.10 -17.52 2.29
N SER A 662 -0.44 -17.28 1.16
CA SER A 662 -1.06 -17.24 -0.17
C SER A 662 -1.11 -18.61 -0.86
N SER A 663 -0.51 -19.65 -0.28
CA SER A 663 -0.50 -21.00 -0.82
C SER A 663 -1.79 -21.74 -0.50
N GLU A 664 -2.49 -22.25 -1.53
CA GLU A 664 -3.73 -23.03 -1.37
C GLU A 664 -3.54 -24.32 -0.56
N SER A 665 -2.33 -24.87 -0.51
CA SER A 665 -2.00 -26.06 0.27
C SER A 665 -1.74 -25.77 1.76
N SER A 666 -1.58 -24.50 2.13
CA SER A 666 -1.33 -24.10 3.52
C SER A 666 -2.62 -24.18 4.36
N PRO A 667 -2.56 -24.69 5.61
CA PRO A 667 -3.68 -24.59 6.54
C PRO A 667 -4.04 -23.15 6.86
N HIS A 668 -3.11 -22.20 6.65
CA HIS A 668 -3.26 -20.76 6.90
C HIS A 668 -3.65 -19.97 5.64
N TYR A 669 -4.23 -20.64 4.64
CA TYR A 669 -4.70 -20.00 3.41
C TYR A 669 -5.91 -19.09 3.63
N ALA A 670 -6.83 -19.52 4.52
CA ALA A 670 -8.08 -18.80 4.78
C ALA A 670 -8.63 -18.99 6.21
N ASP A 671 -7.80 -19.41 7.16
CA ASP A 671 -8.19 -19.75 8.52
C ASP A 671 -8.61 -18.56 9.39
N GLN A 672 -8.21 -17.33 9.03
CA GLN A 672 -8.66 -16.10 9.68
C GLN A 672 -9.94 -15.50 9.04
N ALA A 673 -10.37 -16.00 7.88
CA ALA A 673 -11.55 -15.46 7.19
C ALA A 673 -12.84 -15.47 8.04
N PRO A 674 -13.13 -16.49 8.87
CA PRO A 674 -14.28 -16.44 9.78
C PRO A 674 -14.17 -15.33 10.83
N LEU A 675 -12.99 -15.10 11.40
CA LEU A 675 -12.75 -14.00 12.34
C LEU A 675 -13.00 -12.66 11.66
N PHE A 676 -12.39 -12.49 10.47
CA PHE A 676 -12.55 -11.28 9.69
C PHE A 676 -14.02 -11.02 9.31
N ALA A 677 -14.74 -12.03 8.82
CA ALA A 677 -16.15 -11.89 8.43
C ALA A 677 -17.07 -11.51 9.60
N ASP A 678 -16.72 -11.92 10.82
CA ASP A 678 -17.48 -11.63 12.05
C ASP A 678 -16.98 -10.38 12.80
N GLY A 679 -16.00 -9.63 12.27
CA GLY A 679 -15.43 -8.46 12.95
C GLY A 679 -14.72 -8.83 14.26
N ARG A 680 -14.09 -9.98 14.32
CA ARG A 680 -13.37 -10.49 15.49
C ARG A 680 -11.88 -10.41 15.28
N LEU A 681 -11.15 -10.14 16.37
CA LEU A 681 -9.70 -10.11 16.40
C LEU A 681 -9.16 -11.32 17.17
N LYS A 682 -8.00 -11.83 16.76
CA LYS A 682 -7.22 -12.80 17.54
C LYS A 682 -6.22 -12.05 18.42
N GLU A 683 -5.89 -12.60 19.58
CA GLU A 683 -4.84 -12.09 20.44
C GLU A 683 -3.48 -12.63 19.98
N LEU A 684 -2.47 -11.75 19.86
CA LEU A 684 -1.09 -12.16 19.56
C LEU A 684 -0.36 -12.58 20.83
N PRO A 685 0.34 -13.73 20.83
CA PRO A 685 1.17 -14.15 21.96
C PRO A 685 2.45 -13.30 22.05
N LEU A 686 2.52 -12.42 23.05
CA LEU A 686 3.62 -11.46 23.20
C LEU A 686 4.74 -11.96 24.13
N THR A 687 4.48 -12.95 24.98
CA THR A 687 5.49 -13.58 25.84
C THR A 687 5.95 -14.90 25.26
N GLU A 688 7.17 -15.34 25.57
CA GLU A 688 7.70 -16.62 25.12
C GLU A 688 6.84 -17.80 25.54
N GLY A 689 6.36 -17.79 26.80
CA GLY A 689 5.47 -18.86 27.30
C GLY A 689 4.16 -18.93 26.51
N ALA A 690 3.48 -17.80 26.31
CA ALA A 690 2.22 -17.76 25.55
C ALA A 690 2.44 -18.13 24.06
N LEU A 691 3.60 -17.79 23.49
CA LEU A 691 3.95 -18.16 22.12
C LEU A 691 4.17 -19.67 21.99
N MET A 692 4.92 -20.28 22.94
CA MET A 692 5.20 -21.71 22.90
C MET A 692 3.95 -22.56 23.15
N GLU A 693 2.98 -22.07 23.92
CA GLU A 693 1.66 -22.73 24.10
C GLU A 693 0.82 -22.74 22.80
N GLN A 694 1.05 -21.82 21.88
CA GLN A 694 0.32 -21.69 20.63
C GLN A 694 1.14 -22.06 19.40
N ALA A 695 2.42 -22.43 19.58
CA ALA A 695 3.33 -22.74 18.48
C ALA A 695 2.86 -23.97 17.71
N THR A 696 2.74 -23.82 16.39
CA THR A 696 2.43 -24.90 15.45
C THR A 696 3.66 -25.39 14.70
N ASP A 697 4.67 -24.53 14.57
CA ASP A 697 5.92 -24.84 13.90
C ASP A 697 7.05 -23.97 14.47
N ILE A 698 8.26 -24.56 14.56
CA ILE A 698 9.47 -23.89 15.01
C ILE A 698 10.62 -24.26 14.09
N GLU A 699 11.25 -23.27 13.48
CA GLU A 699 12.37 -23.50 12.56
C GLU A 699 13.51 -22.50 12.76
N ARG A 700 14.70 -22.92 12.36
CA ARG A 700 15.91 -22.10 12.31
C ARG A 700 16.47 -22.11 10.88
N PRO A 701 16.02 -21.22 10.00
CA PRO A 701 16.41 -21.23 8.59
C PRO A 701 17.94 -21.22 8.42
N GLY A 702 18.45 -22.09 7.54
CA GLY A 702 19.90 -22.21 7.29
C GLY A 702 20.70 -22.99 8.33
N LYS A 703 20.04 -23.52 9.38
CA LYS A 703 20.66 -24.43 10.35
C LYS A 703 20.22 -25.87 10.11
N PRO A 704 21.02 -26.90 10.53
CA PRO A 704 20.57 -28.28 10.53
C PRO A 704 19.35 -28.47 11.45
N ASP A 705 18.44 -29.41 11.08
CA ASP A 705 17.20 -29.70 11.82
C ASP A 705 17.43 -30.08 13.29
N ASP A 706 18.59 -30.67 13.61
CA ASP A 706 18.97 -31.10 14.98
C ASP A 706 19.19 -29.90 15.96
N THR A 707 19.13 -28.67 15.47
CA THR A 707 19.38 -27.46 16.28
C THR A 707 18.11 -26.79 16.80
N VAL A 708 16.92 -27.32 16.47
CA VAL A 708 15.65 -26.82 16.99
C VAL A 708 15.51 -27.22 18.46
N PRO A 709 15.30 -26.31 19.42
CA PRO A 709 15.01 -26.62 20.81
C PRO A 709 13.75 -27.48 20.91
N GLN A 710 13.81 -28.60 21.62
CA GLN A 710 12.65 -29.43 21.92
C GLN A 710 11.77 -28.82 23.00
#